data_4ea306fa600bfea2c2b14b7b0f73ced3
#
_entry.id   4ea306fa600bfea2c2b14b7b0f73ced3
#
_cell.length_a   1.000
_cell.length_b   1.000
_cell.length_c   1.000
_cell.angle_alpha   90.00
_cell.angle_beta   90.00
_cell.angle_gamma   90.00
#
_symmetry.space_group_name_H-M   'P 1'
#
loop_
_entity.id
_entity.type
_entity.pdbx_description
1 polymer ?
#
loop_
_entity_poly.entity_id
_entity_poly.type
_entity_poly.pdbx_seq_one_letter_code
_entity_poly.pdbx_strand_id
1 'polypeptide(L)'
;MSLLRSIRLAALLAVLSAGTGSVIAVAYGHGTGQPSSARETVARASVTEGSVLHVVAHPDDDLFFMNPDLSRSIQAGTKVTTAYLTSGESDGRNEAHGQHVEDPVQPADRAAYAEARQNGIRGAYAQMATGDRTSPWERKSVPTAGGGFAEVDVLVAKPQINLVWLQLREARSIDGENPDSLRGLWDGKIAALGAQLASETPVKQSFSYTKDQVVRTVADVLEQYKPTTIRLQDPTPGVWEESGLFIDHQDHMYGARFIQAAAERYAKSTDRPHFSVQNYSGYHNTSLPSTLDPHTAEEKLRYLKTYAWLDHQEWCGSPAGCGDRKTAARPAGYGWSESIRYSRGDGTSWMAEGTSGRLWAFAVLDGRMAYWSRSDPRADWEGPELLPGTGMDQGATAVRLPDGRIAVFGTRTTLGAEPQDYSRGIVYTTQASPNGAFGPWQALGTPETTDAAGTSAISGPSVAVDRTGRITVYVRDSKRTLRARAQSAPNGSFGAWQALGGADLQGEPATATDAAGRRHVYVATGETVLAWIQQTPDSPLEGPLPTELPPTTVPLSVSPDGEGVRLFFRSPGSGVVRTTLATAGRPGPDLSPVIEAGGRAGYGSVSVAGPLLAGRGSAGTISTAGTGGSPVWNESRMLYTGAPAGLVEAAGPASMAVLGLDADLHITTRPSVTSQPDAPRPRSIWHRAVRH
;
A
#
# COMPACT_ATOMS: atom_id res chain seq x y z
N MET A 1 -19.35 39.31 7.62
CA MET A 1 -18.20 38.39 7.35
C MET A 1 -18.58 36.90 7.30
N SER A 2 -19.87 36.53 7.34
CA SER A 2 -20.31 35.12 7.30
C SER A 2 -20.85 34.65 5.92
N LEU A 3 -21.08 35.56 4.98
CA LEU A 3 -21.62 35.21 3.65
C LEU A 3 -20.53 34.82 2.60
N LEU A 4 -19.27 35.14 2.86
CA LEU A 4 -18.18 34.84 1.90
C LEU A 4 -17.58 33.43 2.06
N ARG A 5 -17.87 32.72 3.19
CA ARG A 5 -17.40 31.35 3.38
C ARG A 5 -18.27 30.28 2.67
N SER A 6 -19.57 30.58 2.51
CA SER A 6 -20.50 29.63 1.86
C SER A 6 -20.36 29.56 0.34
N ILE A 7 -19.75 30.57 -0.29
CA ILE A 7 -19.61 30.63 -1.76
C ILE A 7 -18.38 29.84 -2.25
N ARG A 8 -17.36 29.64 -1.40
CA ARG A 8 -16.15 28.92 -1.81
C ARG A 8 -16.30 27.39 -1.83
N LEU A 9 -17.22 26.85 -1.02
CA LEU A 9 -17.50 25.40 -1.05
C LEU A 9 -18.33 24.97 -2.26
N ALA A 10 -19.16 25.89 -2.80
CA ALA A 10 -19.96 25.64 -4.01
C ALA A 10 -19.14 25.71 -5.32
N ALA A 11 -18.00 26.42 -5.31
CA ALA A 11 -17.16 26.58 -6.50
C ALA A 11 -16.31 25.35 -6.83
N LEU A 12 -15.98 24.51 -5.83
CA LEU A 12 -15.22 23.27 -6.06
C LEU A 12 -16.06 22.14 -6.68
N LEU A 13 -17.39 22.23 -6.61
CA LEU A 13 -18.33 21.27 -7.20
C LEU A 13 -18.77 21.59 -8.64
N ALA A 14 -18.40 22.78 -9.17
CA ALA A 14 -18.89 23.27 -10.45
C ALA A 14 -17.89 23.15 -11.62
N VAL A 15 -16.66 22.71 -11.41
CA VAL A 15 -15.62 22.65 -12.48
C VAL A 15 -15.58 21.28 -13.20
N LEU A 16 -16.40 20.30 -12.81
CA LEU A 16 -16.42 18.96 -13.41
C LEU A 16 -17.54 18.69 -14.43
N SER A 17 -18.22 19.71 -14.96
CA SER A 17 -19.35 19.49 -15.89
C SER A 17 -19.28 20.25 -17.25
N ALA A 18 -18.09 20.47 -17.78
CA ALA A 18 -17.98 21.00 -19.15
C ALA A 18 -16.84 20.31 -19.94
N GLY A 19 -17.11 19.09 -20.35
CA GLY A 19 -16.32 18.37 -21.35
C GLY A 19 -17.25 17.75 -22.37
N THR A 20 -17.50 18.45 -23.47
CA THR A 20 -18.28 17.95 -24.61
C THR A 20 -17.52 16.86 -25.34
N GLY A 21 -17.95 15.62 -25.15
CA GLY A 21 -17.42 14.47 -25.89
C GLY A 21 -17.93 14.43 -27.31
N SER A 22 -17.04 14.48 -28.30
CA SER A 22 -17.33 14.13 -29.67
C SER A 22 -17.37 12.62 -29.83
N VAL A 23 -18.53 12.08 -30.18
CA VAL A 23 -18.71 10.66 -30.49
C VAL A 23 -18.23 10.44 -31.93
N ILE A 24 -17.12 9.71 -32.10
CA ILE A 24 -16.73 9.15 -33.40
C ILE A 24 -17.33 7.74 -33.49
N ALA A 25 -18.35 7.57 -34.30
CA ALA A 25 -18.91 6.27 -34.63
C ALA A 25 -17.98 5.56 -35.63
N VAL A 26 -17.32 4.48 -35.21
CA VAL A 26 -16.62 3.55 -36.10
C VAL A 26 -17.55 2.38 -36.37
N ALA A 27 -17.95 2.23 -37.64
CA ALA A 27 -18.74 1.08 -38.09
C ALA A 27 -17.87 -0.17 -38.16
N TYR A 28 -18.25 -1.20 -37.39
CA TYR A 28 -17.65 -2.55 -37.52
C TYR A 28 -18.51 -3.44 -38.42
N GLY A 29 -17.87 -3.97 -39.46
CA GLY A 29 -18.44 -4.98 -40.34
C GLY A 29 -18.67 -6.30 -39.59
N HIS A 30 -19.82 -6.93 -39.84
CA HIS A 30 -20.18 -8.23 -39.30
C HIS A 30 -19.34 -9.36 -39.95
N GLY A 31 -18.44 -9.95 -39.17
CA GLY A 31 -17.87 -11.25 -39.43
C GLY A 31 -18.45 -12.26 -38.46
N THR A 32 -19.25 -13.20 -38.94
CA THR A 32 -19.82 -14.31 -38.18
C THR A 32 -18.75 -15.37 -37.90
N GLY A 33 -18.14 -15.28 -36.71
CA GLY A 33 -17.31 -16.33 -36.14
C GLY A 33 -17.53 -16.32 -34.65
N GLN A 34 -18.23 -17.32 -34.11
CA GLN A 34 -18.36 -17.50 -32.65
C GLN A 34 -16.97 -17.82 -32.06
N PRO A 35 -16.46 -17.01 -31.13
CA PRO A 35 -15.40 -17.49 -30.26
C PRO A 35 -16.04 -18.27 -29.11
N SER A 36 -15.67 -19.54 -28.99
CA SER A 36 -15.92 -20.32 -27.77
C SER A 36 -15.24 -19.59 -26.61
N SER A 37 -16.01 -18.97 -25.75
CA SER A 37 -15.52 -18.41 -24.49
C SER A 37 -15.11 -19.57 -23.58
N ALA A 38 -13.86 -20.00 -23.67
CA ALA A 38 -13.24 -20.69 -22.57
C ALA A 38 -13.23 -19.70 -21.39
N ARG A 39 -14.12 -19.89 -20.43
CA ARG A 39 -14.02 -19.23 -19.13
C ARG A 39 -12.65 -19.61 -18.56
N GLU A 40 -11.70 -18.70 -18.60
CA GLU A 40 -10.48 -18.82 -17.83
C GLU A 40 -10.88 -18.83 -16.34
N THR A 41 -10.87 -20.02 -15.76
CA THR A 41 -11.01 -20.18 -14.32
C THR A 41 -9.77 -19.56 -13.69
N VAL A 42 -9.93 -18.36 -13.11
CA VAL A 42 -8.88 -17.73 -12.29
C VAL A 42 -8.49 -18.74 -11.21
N ALA A 43 -7.24 -19.17 -11.21
CA ALA A 43 -6.74 -20.12 -10.23
C ALA A 43 -6.85 -19.51 -8.83
N ARG A 44 -7.71 -20.07 -7.97
CA ARG A 44 -7.82 -19.61 -6.58
C ARG A 44 -6.47 -19.80 -5.88
N ALA A 45 -6.08 -18.81 -5.07
CA ALA A 45 -4.94 -18.94 -4.17
C ALA A 45 -5.11 -20.18 -3.26
N SER A 46 -4.02 -20.86 -2.96
CA SER A 46 -4.02 -21.89 -1.93
C SER A 46 -4.13 -21.24 -0.55
N VAL A 47 -4.64 -21.97 0.44
CA VAL A 47 -4.66 -21.53 1.83
C VAL A 47 -3.23 -21.11 2.23
N THR A 48 -3.06 -19.87 2.63
CA THR A 48 -1.81 -19.37 3.19
C THR A 48 -1.84 -19.58 4.70
N GLU A 49 -0.73 -19.96 5.28
CA GLU A 49 -0.60 -20.19 6.74
C GLU A 49 -0.67 -18.88 7.56
N GLY A 50 -0.88 -17.72 6.93
CA GLY A 50 -0.91 -16.42 7.57
C GLY A 50 -2.26 -16.08 8.23
N SER A 51 -2.22 -15.07 9.10
CA SER A 51 -3.39 -14.41 9.68
C SER A 51 -3.33 -12.92 9.37
N VAL A 52 -4.39 -12.39 8.78
CA VAL A 52 -4.47 -10.98 8.36
C VAL A 52 -5.44 -10.23 9.27
N LEU A 53 -4.98 -9.12 9.83
CA LEU A 53 -5.81 -8.19 10.57
C LEU A 53 -5.83 -6.84 9.85
N HIS A 54 -7.03 -6.41 9.43
CA HIS A 54 -7.26 -5.03 8.99
C HIS A 54 -7.68 -4.21 10.21
N VAL A 55 -7.12 -3.02 10.37
CA VAL A 55 -7.60 -2.05 11.36
C VAL A 55 -7.82 -0.74 10.65
N VAL A 56 -9.07 -0.29 10.60
CA VAL A 56 -9.52 0.86 9.82
C VAL A 56 -10.34 1.82 10.68
N ALA A 57 -10.47 3.05 10.21
CA ALA A 57 -11.22 4.06 10.94
C ALA A 57 -12.73 3.82 10.87
N HIS A 58 -13.28 3.67 9.67
CA HIS A 58 -14.74 3.61 9.44
C HIS A 58 -15.17 2.29 8.79
N PRO A 59 -16.46 1.88 8.97
CA PRO A 59 -17.06 0.80 8.18
C PRO A 59 -17.11 1.19 6.69
N ASP A 60 -16.33 0.54 5.84
CA ASP A 60 -16.14 0.66 4.39
C ASP A 60 -14.72 1.00 3.92
N ASP A 61 -13.85 1.54 4.77
CA ASP A 61 -12.47 1.88 4.42
C ASP A 61 -11.71 0.67 3.84
N ASP A 62 -11.93 -0.50 4.39
CA ASP A 62 -11.36 -1.77 3.94
C ASP A 62 -11.89 -2.18 2.56
N LEU A 63 -13.17 -1.92 2.29
CA LEU A 63 -13.80 -2.19 1.00
C LEU A 63 -13.32 -1.23 -0.08
N PHE A 64 -13.17 0.07 0.25
CA PHE A 64 -12.73 1.08 -0.70
C PHE A 64 -11.23 1.08 -0.92
N PHE A 65 -10.41 0.91 0.12
CA PHE A 65 -8.98 1.18 0.05
C PHE A 65 -8.10 -0.07 0.10
N MET A 66 -8.58 -1.18 0.70
CA MET A 66 -7.80 -2.42 0.88
C MET A 66 -8.30 -3.59 0.02
N ASN A 67 -9.44 -3.44 -0.65
CA ASN A 67 -9.92 -4.42 -1.62
C ASN A 67 -9.29 -4.11 -3.00
N PRO A 68 -8.75 -5.09 -3.75
CA PRO A 68 -9.03 -6.53 -3.70
C PRO A 68 -8.19 -7.38 -2.71
N ASP A 69 -7.16 -6.87 -2.05
CA ASP A 69 -6.34 -7.67 -1.13
C ASP A 69 -7.17 -8.32 -0.01
N LEU A 70 -8.22 -7.63 0.45
CA LEU A 70 -9.19 -8.15 1.41
C LEU A 70 -9.92 -9.37 0.84
N SER A 71 -10.62 -9.21 -0.28
CA SER A 71 -11.41 -10.29 -0.88
C SER A 71 -10.53 -11.48 -1.31
N ARG A 72 -9.31 -11.23 -1.78
CA ARG A 72 -8.35 -12.28 -2.12
C ARG A 72 -7.91 -13.07 -0.89
N SER A 73 -7.68 -12.41 0.26
CA SER A 73 -7.36 -13.09 1.51
C SER A 73 -8.53 -13.97 1.99
N ILE A 74 -9.76 -13.46 1.95
CA ILE A 74 -10.96 -14.22 2.31
C ILE A 74 -11.17 -15.43 1.39
N GLN A 75 -11.07 -15.23 0.07
CA GLN A 75 -11.25 -16.28 -0.94
C GLN A 75 -10.17 -17.36 -0.88
N ALA A 76 -8.94 -16.99 -0.46
CA ALA A 76 -7.85 -17.92 -0.23
C ALA A 76 -8.05 -18.79 1.03
N GLY A 77 -9.04 -18.47 1.88
CA GLY A 77 -9.28 -19.17 3.15
C GLY A 77 -8.35 -18.75 4.29
N THR A 78 -7.62 -17.65 4.12
CA THR A 78 -6.79 -17.05 5.17
C THR A 78 -7.67 -16.67 6.38
N LYS A 79 -7.09 -16.72 7.59
CA LYS A 79 -7.73 -16.12 8.77
C LYS A 79 -7.76 -14.61 8.57
N VAL A 80 -8.96 -14.02 8.55
CA VAL A 80 -9.15 -12.58 8.34
C VAL A 80 -9.98 -12.01 9.47
N THR A 81 -9.44 -10.99 10.11
CA THR A 81 -10.16 -10.17 11.08
C THR A 81 -10.12 -8.72 10.62
N THR A 82 -11.22 -8.00 10.76
CA THR A 82 -11.24 -6.55 10.52
C THR A 82 -11.79 -5.83 11.76
N ALA A 83 -11.00 -4.89 12.29
CA ALA A 83 -11.38 -4.06 13.42
C ALA A 83 -11.66 -2.63 12.94
N TYR A 84 -12.84 -2.12 13.28
CA TYR A 84 -13.30 -0.76 12.99
C TYR A 84 -13.19 0.07 14.27
N LEU A 85 -12.43 1.17 14.21
CA LEU A 85 -12.21 2.02 15.38
C LEU A 85 -13.45 2.84 15.74
N THR A 86 -14.11 3.42 14.73
CA THR A 86 -15.29 4.27 14.94
C THR A 86 -16.54 3.59 14.38
N SER A 87 -17.69 4.11 14.78
CA SER A 87 -18.98 3.66 14.27
C SER A 87 -19.31 4.19 12.88
N GLY A 88 -18.57 5.19 12.41
CA GLY A 88 -18.85 5.82 11.13
C GLY A 88 -20.23 6.49 11.08
N GLU A 89 -20.68 7.05 12.20
CA GLU A 89 -22.05 7.54 12.36
C GLU A 89 -22.34 8.85 11.63
N SER A 90 -21.30 9.58 11.17
CA SER A 90 -21.39 10.81 10.38
C SER A 90 -22.45 11.79 10.95
N ASP A 91 -23.37 12.26 10.11
CA ASP A 91 -24.48 13.13 10.50
C ASP A 91 -25.72 12.36 11.03
N GLY A 92 -25.67 11.01 11.04
CA GLY A 92 -26.75 10.13 11.47
C GLY A 92 -27.87 9.94 10.46
N ARG A 93 -27.64 10.26 9.18
CA ARG A 93 -28.65 10.10 8.12
C ARG A 93 -28.18 9.10 7.09
N ASN A 94 -28.96 8.05 6.87
CA ASN A 94 -28.71 7.03 5.87
C ASN A 94 -29.45 7.39 4.55
N GLU A 95 -29.07 8.50 3.93
CA GLU A 95 -29.69 9.03 2.70
C GLU A 95 -28.76 8.87 1.51
N ALA A 96 -29.27 8.46 0.37
CA ALA A 96 -28.53 8.47 -0.89
C ALA A 96 -28.27 9.94 -1.33
N HIS A 97 -27.03 10.25 -1.68
CA HIS A 97 -26.71 11.53 -2.30
C HIS A 97 -27.44 11.65 -3.66
N GLY A 98 -28.28 12.67 -3.82
CA GLY A 98 -29.04 12.93 -5.05
C GLY A 98 -30.52 12.52 -4.99
N GLN A 99 -31.07 12.19 -3.83
CA GLN A 99 -32.52 12.22 -3.64
C GLN A 99 -33.02 13.65 -3.89
N HIS A 100 -34.17 13.75 -4.53
CA HIS A 100 -34.73 15.02 -4.98
C HIS A 100 -34.83 16.01 -3.81
N VAL A 101 -34.56 17.30 -4.09
CA VAL A 101 -34.60 18.41 -3.12
C VAL A 101 -35.98 18.53 -2.42
N GLU A 102 -36.99 17.82 -2.89
CA GLU A 102 -38.36 17.81 -2.40
C GLU A 102 -38.66 16.71 -1.36
N ASP A 103 -37.76 15.74 -1.16
CA ASP A 103 -37.97 14.71 -0.14
C ASP A 103 -37.71 15.26 1.28
N PRO A 104 -38.59 14.94 2.26
CA PRO A 104 -38.35 15.41 3.62
C PRO A 104 -37.05 14.85 4.16
N VAL A 105 -36.17 15.75 4.68
CA VAL A 105 -34.90 15.37 5.30
C VAL A 105 -35.16 14.38 6.43
N GLN A 106 -34.59 13.21 6.36
CA GLN A 106 -34.73 12.18 7.39
C GLN A 106 -34.17 12.69 8.74
N PRO A 107 -34.83 12.40 9.87
CA PRO A 107 -34.27 12.72 11.18
C PRO A 107 -32.90 12.05 11.36
N ALA A 108 -31.98 12.73 12.03
CA ALA A 108 -30.68 12.15 12.33
C ALA A 108 -30.83 11.05 13.41
N ASP A 109 -30.42 9.84 13.07
CA ASP A 109 -30.28 8.71 13.99
C ASP A 109 -28.91 8.06 13.80
N ARG A 110 -27.95 8.47 14.62
CA ARG A 110 -26.57 7.98 14.53
C ARG A 110 -26.45 6.50 14.88
N ALA A 111 -27.24 6.02 15.82
CA ALA A 111 -27.22 4.63 16.23
C ALA A 111 -27.76 3.70 15.11
N ALA A 112 -28.86 4.10 14.48
CA ALA A 112 -29.41 3.36 13.35
C ALA A 112 -28.50 3.42 12.13
N TYR A 113 -27.91 4.59 11.83
CA TYR A 113 -26.98 4.70 10.69
C TYR A 113 -25.71 3.84 10.91
N ALA A 114 -25.12 3.84 12.10
CA ALA A 114 -24.00 2.95 12.43
C ALA A 114 -24.37 1.47 12.26
N GLU A 115 -25.55 1.03 12.70
CA GLU A 115 -26.03 -0.36 12.54
C GLU A 115 -26.21 -0.70 11.06
N ALA A 116 -26.80 0.20 10.27
CA ALA A 116 -26.98 -0.02 8.84
C ALA A 116 -25.65 -0.25 8.10
N ARG A 117 -24.64 0.56 8.42
CA ARG A 117 -23.27 0.39 7.87
C ARG A 117 -22.67 -0.97 8.27
N GLN A 118 -22.78 -1.35 9.55
CA GLN A 118 -22.33 -2.66 10.04
C GLN A 118 -23.03 -3.81 9.33
N ASN A 119 -24.34 -3.72 9.10
CA ASN A 119 -25.12 -4.72 8.33
C ASN A 119 -24.58 -4.82 6.90
N GLY A 120 -24.30 -3.69 6.25
CA GLY A 120 -23.69 -3.68 4.91
C GLY A 120 -22.34 -4.38 4.85
N ILE A 121 -21.49 -4.16 5.85
CA ILE A 121 -20.19 -4.85 5.97
C ILE A 121 -20.39 -6.35 6.17
N ARG A 122 -21.29 -6.78 7.10
CA ARG A 122 -21.61 -8.19 7.31
C ARG A 122 -22.04 -8.86 5.99
N GLY A 123 -22.92 -8.19 5.22
CA GLY A 123 -23.35 -8.69 3.91
C GLY A 123 -22.23 -8.78 2.88
N ALA A 124 -21.38 -7.77 2.76
CA ALA A 124 -20.26 -7.76 1.83
C ALA A 124 -19.24 -8.88 2.15
N TYR A 125 -18.87 -9.06 3.43
CA TYR A 125 -17.97 -10.12 3.87
C TYR A 125 -18.58 -11.53 3.71
N ALA A 126 -19.84 -11.70 4.05
CA ALA A 126 -20.56 -12.95 3.83
C ALA A 126 -20.55 -13.31 2.34
N GLN A 127 -20.84 -12.35 1.46
CA GLN A 127 -20.78 -12.55 0.01
C GLN A 127 -19.39 -12.93 -0.49
N MET A 128 -18.31 -12.28 0.01
CA MET A 128 -16.93 -12.64 -0.33
C MET A 128 -16.58 -14.06 0.09
N ALA A 129 -17.01 -14.47 1.27
CA ALA A 129 -16.61 -15.71 1.91
C ALA A 129 -17.41 -16.93 1.45
N THR A 130 -18.72 -16.76 1.18
CA THR A 130 -19.67 -17.84 0.92
C THR A 130 -20.39 -17.71 -0.43
N GLY A 131 -20.38 -16.52 -1.03
CA GLY A 131 -21.20 -16.17 -2.18
C GLY A 131 -22.62 -15.71 -1.83
N ASP A 132 -23.02 -15.79 -0.55
CA ASP A 132 -24.35 -15.43 -0.04
C ASP A 132 -24.24 -14.36 1.04
N ARG A 133 -24.74 -13.14 0.73
CA ARG A 133 -24.75 -11.99 1.64
C ARG A 133 -25.60 -12.18 2.89
N THR A 134 -26.50 -13.17 2.88
CA THR A 134 -27.42 -13.48 4.00
C THR A 134 -26.86 -14.50 4.98
N SER A 135 -25.63 -15.01 4.75
CA SER A 135 -25.00 -15.96 5.65
C SER A 135 -24.90 -15.40 7.08
N PRO A 136 -25.33 -16.18 8.09
CA PRO A 136 -25.52 -15.69 9.44
C PRO A 136 -24.20 -15.39 10.17
N TRP A 137 -24.26 -14.39 11.06
CA TRP A 137 -23.19 -13.98 11.96
C TRP A 137 -23.59 -14.24 13.42
N GLU A 138 -22.66 -14.75 14.22
CA GLU A 138 -22.78 -14.77 15.66
C GLU A 138 -22.21 -13.47 16.22
N ARG A 139 -23.03 -12.66 16.91
CA ARG A 139 -22.70 -11.34 17.44
C ARG A 139 -22.56 -11.39 18.95
N LYS A 140 -21.46 -10.94 19.51
CA LYS A 140 -21.18 -10.98 20.96
C LYS A 140 -20.61 -9.66 21.46
N SER A 141 -21.00 -9.26 22.67
CA SER A 141 -20.32 -8.21 23.42
C SER A 141 -19.16 -8.83 24.20
N VAL A 142 -17.97 -8.28 24.04
CA VAL A 142 -16.76 -8.70 24.78
C VAL A 142 -16.15 -7.51 25.52
N PRO A 143 -15.67 -7.69 26.77
CA PRO A 143 -14.92 -6.65 27.46
C PRO A 143 -13.58 -6.42 26.76
N THR A 144 -13.07 -5.18 26.80
CA THR A 144 -11.79 -4.80 26.21
C THR A 144 -10.77 -4.47 27.28
N ALA A 145 -9.48 -4.59 26.96
CA ALA A 145 -8.38 -4.21 27.86
C ALA A 145 -8.37 -2.73 28.25
N GLY A 146 -9.09 -1.88 27.51
CA GLY A 146 -9.34 -0.47 27.86
C GLY A 146 -10.38 -0.26 28.96
N GLY A 147 -11.14 -1.30 29.33
CA GLY A 147 -12.19 -1.22 30.35
C GLY A 147 -13.58 -0.91 29.80
N GLY A 148 -13.77 -0.86 28.48
CA GLY A 148 -15.05 -0.79 27.81
C GLY A 148 -15.42 -2.11 27.17
N PHE A 149 -16.14 -2.05 26.05
CA PHE A 149 -16.63 -3.21 25.33
C PHE A 149 -16.39 -3.06 23.82
N ALA A 150 -16.29 -4.21 23.12
CA ALA A 150 -16.38 -4.30 21.68
C ALA A 150 -17.49 -5.29 21.30
N GLU A 151 -18.09 -5.09 20.15
CA GLU A 151 -18.87 -6.14 19.50
C GLU A 151 -17.91 -6.97 18.65
N VAL A 152 -18.04 -8.30 18.73
CA VAL A 152 -17.31 -9.25 17.90
C VAL A 152 -18.31 -10.10 17.14
N ASP A 153 -18.19 -10.08 15.81
CA ASP A 153 -19.03 -10.86 14.92
C ASP A 153 -18.18 -11.96 14.28
N VAL A 154 -18.68 -13.18 14.33
CA VAL A 154 -18.06 -14.36 13.74
C VAL A 154 -18.95 -14.91 12.64
N LEU A 155 -18.44 -15.04 11.42
CA LEU A 155 -19.20 -15.63 10.32
C LEU A 155 -19.42 -17.13 10.57
N VAL A 156 -20.67 -17.55 10.79
CA VAL A 156 -20.98 -18.92 11.21
C VAL A 156 -20.44 -19.96 10.21
N ALA A 157 -20.62 -19.71 8.92
CA ALA A 157 -20.15 -20.61 7.85
C ALA A 157 -18.63 -20.64 7.66
N LYS A 158 -17.90 -19.60 8.17
CA LYS A 158 -16.45 -19.43 8.04
C LYS A 158 -15.89 -18.77 9.32
N PRO A 159 -15.75 -19.52 10.44
CA PRO A 159 -15.37 -18.91 11.72
C PRO A 159 -14.00 -18.23 11.78
N GLN A 160 -13.17 -18.45 10.76
CA GLN A 160 -11.90 -17.72 10.61
C GLN A 160 -12.09 -16.28 10.10
N ILE A 161 -13.30 -15.86 9.76
CA ILE A 161 -13.65 -14.49 9.33
C ILE A 161 -14.35 -13.79 10.49
N ASN A 162 -13.76 -12.70 10.99
CA ASN A 162 -14.23 -11.97 12.17
C ASN A 162 -14.29 -10.47 11.89
N LEU A 163 -15.28 -9.79 12.49
CA LEU A 163 -15.38 -8.34 12.54
C LEU A 163 -15.37 -7.91 14.00
N VAL A 164 -14.64 -6.81 14.30
CA VAL A 164 -14.51 -6.27 15.65
C VAL A 164 -14.89 -4.79 15.61
N TRP A 165 -15.92 -4.41 16.35
CA TRP A 165 -16.46 -3.06 16.37
C TRP A 165 -16.12 -2.38 17.71
N LEU A 166 -15.17 -1.41 17.68
CA LEU A 166 -14.85 -0.65 18.88
C LEU A 166 -15.85 0.49 19.15
N GLN A 167 -16.60 0.88 18.13
CA GLN A 167 -17.72 1.80 18.21
C GLN A 167 -17.37 3.15 18.89
N LEU A 168 -16.19 3.71 18.62
CA LEU A 168 -15.85 5.07 19.04
C LEU A 168 -16.53 6.09 18.11
N ARG A 169 -16.68 7.33 18.58
CA ARG A 169 -17.19 8.43 17.74
C ARG A 169 -16.22 8.79 16.64
N GLU A 170 -16.76 9.08 15.44
CA GLU A 170 -15.99 9.60 14.32
C GLU A 170 -15.85 11.13 14.37
N ALA A 171 -14.88 11.67 13.61
CA ALA A 171 -14.63 13.11 13.53
C ALA A 171 -15.76 13.91 12.84
N ARG A 172 -16.64 13.26 12.08
CA ARG A 172 -17.74 13.88 11.30
C ARG A 172 -17.30 14.96 10.31
N SER A 173 -16.01 14.97 9.99
CA SER A 173 -15.41 15.94 9.08
C SER A 173 -14.07 15.41 8.60
N ILE A 174 -13.76 15.62 7.33
CA ILE A 174 -12.49 15.16 6.72
C ILE A 174 -11.30 15.80 7.44
N ASP A 175 -11.34 17.12 7.69
CA ASP A 175 -10.23 17.92 8.22
C ASP A 175 -10.68 19.02 9.20
N GLY A 176 -11.98 19.17 9.39
CA GLY A 176 -12.55 20.18 10.29
C GLY A 176 -12.16 19.93 11.75
N GLU A 177 -12.02 21.00 12.52
CA GLU A 177 -11.76 20.90 13.95
C GLU A 177 -12.97 20.33 14.69
N ASN A 178 -12.90 19.08 15.07
CA ASN A 178 -13.81 18.45 16.01
C ASN A 178 -12.98 17.79 17.11
N PRO A 179 -12.96 18.36 18.33
CA PRO A 179 -12.18 17.78 19.42
C PRO A 179 -12.68 16.39 19.85
N ASP A 180 -13.99 16.11 19.69
CA ASP A 180 -14.61 14.81 20.04
C ASP A 180 -14.35 13.80 18.91
N SER A 181 -13.08 13.44 18.71
CA SER A 181 -12.59 12.60 17.61
C SER A 181 -11.29 11.89 17.98
N LEU A 182 -10.87 10.92 17.16
CA LEU A 182 -9.55 10.28 17.29
C LEU A 182 -8.41 11.30 17.26
N ARG A 183 -8.51 12.33 16.39
CA ARG A 183 -7.56 13.44 16.34
C ARG A 183 -7.53 14.22 17.64
N GLY A 184 -8.69 14.63 18.15
CA GLY A 184 -8.75 15.40 19.40
C GLY A 184 -8.22 14.62 20.60
N LEU A 185 -8.46 13.30 20.63
CA LEU A 185 -7.91 12.41 21.65
C LEU A 185 -6.38 12.26 21.52
N TRP A 186 -5.87 12.09 20.30
CA TRP A 186 -4.42 11.99 20.05
C TRP A 186 -3.69 13.26 20.43
N ASP A 187 -4.24 14.41 20.06
CA ASP A 187 -3.69 15.75 20.31
C ASP A 187 -3.89 16.24 21.75
N GLY A 188 -4.51 15.44 22.63
CA GLY A 188 -4.76 15.81 24.02
C GLY A 188 -5.80 16.92 24.19
N LYS A 189 -6.59 17.24 23.16
CA LYS A 189 -7.68 18.23 23.23
C LYS A 189 -8.86 17.74 24.08
N ILE A 190 -9.02 16.42 24.19
CA ILE A 190 -9.96 15.74 25.08
C ILE A 190 -9.24 14.65 25.86
N ALA A 191 -9.69 14.43 27.10
CA ALA A 191 -9.12 13.39 27.96
C ALA A 191 -9.57 11.98 27.59
N ALA A 192 -10.77 11.83 27.04
CA ALA A 192 -11.36 10.56 26.63
C ALA A 192 -12.34 10.77 25.49
N LEU A 193 -12.39 9.81 24.56
CA LEU A 193 -13.33 9.75 23.45
C LEU A 193 -14.46 8.76 23.79
N GLY A 194 -15.71 9.21 23.65
CA GLY A 194 -16.90 8.41 23.95
C GLY A 194 -17.24 7.42 22.84
N ALA A 195 -17.97 6.39 23.23
CA ALA A 195 -18.58 5.46 22.29
C ALA A 195 -19.82 6.05 21.61
N GLN A 196 -20.07 5.63 20.37
CA GLN A 196 -21.32 5.75 19.63
C GLN A 196 -21.81 4.34 19.31
N LEU A 197 -22.71 3.83 20.14
CA LEU A 197 -23.21 2.47 19.97
C LEU A 197 -24.17 2.38 18.77
N ALA A 198 -24.05 1.30 17.99
CA ALA A 198 -25.03 0.94 16.98
C ALA A 198 -26.36 0.49 17.62
N SER A 199 -27.50 0.68 16.94
CA SER A 199 -28.84 0.49 17.55
C SER A 199 -29.14 -0.95 17.99
N GLU A 200 -28.60 -1.94 17.26
CA GLU A 200 -28.83 -3.36 17.53
C GLU A 200 -27.61 -4.08 18.10
N THR A 201 -26.56 -3.33 18.46
CA THR A 201 -25.35 -3.92 19.04
C THR A 201 -25.66 -4.72 20.33
N PRO A 202 -25.00 -5.88 20.54
CA PRO A 202 -25.06 -6.57 21.83
C PRO A 202 -24.41 -5.80 22.99
N VAL A 203 -23.60 -4.76 22.72
CA VAL A 203 -23.03 -3.87 23.72
C VAL A 203 -24.13 -2.99 24.30
N LYS A 204 -24.37 -3.06 25.63
CA LYS A 204 -25.49 -2.34 26.28
C LYS A 204 -25.04 -1.16 27.13
N GLN A 205 -23.76 -1.00 27.36
CA GLN A 205 -23.20 0.06 28.21
C GLN A 205 -22.35 1.01 27.38
N SER A 206 -22.65 2.31 27.46
CA SER A 206 -21.79 3.33 26.91
C SER A 206 -20.49 3.43 27.70
N PHE A 207 -19.39 3.73 27.03
CA PHE A 207 -18.07 3.84 27.60
C PHE A 207 -17.28 4.97 26.92
N SER A 208 -16.11 5.29 27.47
CA SER A 208 -15.15 6.19 26.83
C SER A 208 -13.74 5.69 27.07
N TYR A 209 -12.83 6.03 26.18
CA TYR A 209 -11.42 5.63 26.27
C TYR A 209 -10.50 6.85 26.25
N THR A 210 -9.54 6.87 27.16
CA THR A 210 -8.34 7.70 27.05
C THR A 210 -7.45 7.22 25.92
N LYS A 211 -6.46 8.03 25.51
CA LYS A 211 -5.46 7.64 24.49
C LYS A 211 -4.82 6.27 24.79
N ASP A 212 -4.34 6.06 26.02
CA ASP A 212 -3.73 4.78 26.41
C ASP A 212 -4.74 3.62 26.41
N GLN A 213 -6.00 3.86 26.78
CA GLN A 213 -7.03 2.83 26.74
C GLN A 213 -7.36 2.40 25.30
N VAL A 214 -7.39 3.31 24.32
CA VAL A 214 -7.52 2.94 22.89
C VAL A 214 -6.33 2.08 22.46
N VAL A 215 -5.09 2.52 22.75
CA VAL A 215 -3.87 1.77 22.42
C VAL A 215 -3.88 0.37 23.03
N ARG A 216 -4.27 0.24 24.32
CA ARG A 216 -4.38 -1.07 24.99
C ARG A 216 -5.44 -1.96 24.35
N THR A 217 -6.59 -1.39 24.01
CA THR A 217 -7.69 -2.14 23.38
C THR A 217 -7.28 -2.68 22.01
N VAL A 218 -6.65 -1.85 21.16
CA VAL A 218 -6.17 -2.32 19.85
C VAL A 218 -5.04 -3.33 19.99
N ALA A 219 -4.12 -3.15 20.97
CA ALA A 219 -3.07 -4.12 21.26
C ALA A 219 -3.64 -5.48 21.73
N ASP A 220 -4.70 -5.47 22.52
CA ASP A 220 -5.38 -6.69 22.96
C ASP A 220 -6.03 -7.43 21.78
N VAL A 221 -6.63 -6.70 20.84
CA VAL A 221 -7.12 -7.28 19.56
C VAL A 221 -5.98 -7.95 18.79
N LEU A 222 -4.79 -7.30 18.70
CA LEU A 222 -3.61 -7.90 18.09
C LEU A 222 -3.16 -9.17 18.83
N GLU A 223 -3.15 -9.17 20.14
CA GLU A 223 -2.78 -10.34 20.98
C GLU A 223 -3.79 -11.49 20.83
N GLN A 224 -5.08 -11.18 20.70
CA GLN A 224 -6.12 -12.18 20.54
C GLN A 224 -6.07 -12.87 19.17
N TYR A 225 -5.88 -12.10 18.09
CA TYR A 225 -5.93 -12.64 16.73
C TYR A 225 -4.56 -13.04 16.16
N LYS A 226 -3.47 -12.65 16.82
CA LYS A 226 -2.08 -12.99 16.46
C LYS A 226 -1.79 -12.86 14.96
N PRO A 227 -1.99 -11.66 14.38
CA PRO A 227 -1.79 -11.49 12.94
C PRO A 227 -0.32 -11.64 12.57
N THR A 228 -0.08 -12.20 11.38
CA THR A 228 1.22 -12.19 10.70
C THR A 228 1.30 -11.04 9.70
N THR A 229 0.16 -10.49 9.27
CA THR A 229 0.06 -9.29 8.44
C THR A 229 -0.99 -8.35 9.01
N ILE A 230 -0.58 -7.10 9.30
CA ILE A 230 -1.47 -6.02 9.74
C ILE A 230 -1.64 -5.06 8.56
N ARG A 231 -2.89 -4.72 8.23
CA ARG A 231 -3.23 -3.76 7.16
C ARG A 231 -3.93 -2.57 7.76
N LEU A 232 -3.43 -1.37 7.45
CA LEU A 232 -3.95 -0.11 7.96
C LEU A 232 -3.83 1.02 6.94
N GLN A 233 -4.53 2.11 7.18
CA GLN A 233 -4.45 3.33 6.38
C GLN A 233 -3.12 4.05 6.58
N ASP A 234 -2.88 5.13 5.82
CA ASP A 234 -1.64 5.89 5.93
C ASP A 234 -1.66 6.83 7.15
N PRO A 235 -0.72 6.70 8.11
CA PRO A 235 -0.63 7.62 9.24
C PRO A 235 -0.03 8.99 8.88
N THR A 236 0.49 9.17 7.65
CA THR A 236 1.12 10.41 7.18
C THR A 236 0.78 10.71 5.73
N PRO A 237 -0.52 10.87 5.38
CA PRO A 237 -0.95 11.09 3.99
C PRO A 237 -0.48 12.43 3.42
N GLY A 238 -0.19 13.42 4.27
CA GLY A 238 0.19 14.76 3.88
C GLY A 238 -0.98 15.75 3.83
N VAL A 239 -0.66 16.93 3.32
CA VAL A 239 -1.61 18.03 3.12
C VAL A 239 -1.51 18.55 1.69
N TRP A 240 -2.61 19.13 1.20
CA TRP A 240 -2.60 19.86 -0.05
C TRP A 240 -1.84 21.18 0.14
N GLU A 241 -0.84 21.47 -0.71
CA GLU A 241 0.02 22.66 -0.57
C GLU A 241 -0.79 23.96 -0.63
N GLU A 242 -1.79 24.01 -1.53
CA GLU A 242 -2.60 25.21 -1.77
C GLU A 242 -3.54 25.53 -0.61
N SER A 243 -4.14 24.52 0.01
CA SER A 243 -5.18 24.69 1.03
C SER A 243 -4.71 24.41 2.45
N GLY A 244 -3.62 23.65 2.62
CA GLY A 244 -3.18 23.13 3.90
C GLY A 244 -4.11 22.09 4.53
N LEU A 245 -5.13 21.63 3.77
CA LEU A 245 -6.08 20.62 4.22
C LEU A 245 -5.49 19.22 4.08
N PHE A 246 -5.90 18.28 4.90
CA PHE A 246 -5.44 16.89 4.79
C PHE A 246 -5.83 16.29 3.43
N ILE A 247 -4.91 15.52 2.87
CA ILE A 247 -5.15 14.77 1.62
C ILE A 247 -6.11 13.60 1.86
N ASP A 248 -6.20 13.13 3.09
CA ASP A 248 -7.04 12.02 3.52
C ASP A 248 -7.89 12.42 4.74
N HIS A 249 -8.82 11.55 5.14
CA HIS A 249 -9.65 11.78 6.31
C HIS A 249 -8.83 11.78 7.60
N GLN A 250 -9.08 12.72 8.51
CA GLN A 250 -8.34 12.81 9.77
C GLN A 250 -8.43 11.54 10.61
N ASP A 251 -9.58 10.84 10.64
CA ASP A 251 -9.70 9.59 11.38
C ASP A 251 -8.87 8.46 10.76
N HIS A 252 -8.65 8.45 9.43
CA HIS A 252 -7.74 7.51 8.78
C HIS A 252 -6.32 7.69 9.30
N MET A 253 -5.84 8.93 9.28
CA MET A 253 -4.49 9.28 9.72
C MET A 253 -4.28 8.99 11.21
N TYR A 254 -5.15 9.53 12.06
CA TYR A 254 -4.99 9.39 13.51
C TYR A 254 -5.33 7.99 14.00
N GLY A 255 -6.32 7.32 13.39
CA GLY A 255 -6.57 5.89 13.59
C GLY A 255 -5.33 5.05 13.33
N ALA A 256 -4.67 5.29 12.19
CA ALA A 256 -3.43 4.59 11.84
C ALA A 256 -2.29 4.86 12.86
N ARG A 257 -2.21 6.07 13.46
CA ARG A 257 -1.24 6.37 14.54
C ARG A 257 -1.54 5.60 15.82
N PHE A 258 -2.82 5.45 16.20
CA PHE A 258 -3.22 4.59 17.32
C PHE A 258 -2.81 3.14 17.07
N ILE A 259 -2.96 2.66 15.84
CA ILE A 259 -2.57 1.29 15.47
C ILE A 259 -1.05 1.13 15.51
N GLN A 260 -0.26 2.12 15.06
CA GLN A 260 1.20 2.09 15.19
C GLN A 260 1.62 1.95 16.67
N ALA A 261 1.00 2.74 17.57
CA ALA A 261 1.29 2.65 19.01
C ALA A 261 0.87 1.29 19.60
N ALA A 262 -0.25 0.73 19.15
CA ALA A 262 -0.70 -0.60 19.56
C ALA A 262 0.23 -1.70 19.03
N ALA A 263 0.70 -1.59 17.78
CA ALA A 263 1.65 -2.53 17.18
C ALA A 263 3.02 -2.49 17.89
N GLU A 264 3.51 -1.31 18.29
CA GLU A 264 4.72 -1.22 19.13
C GLU A 264 4.55 -1.90 20.49
N ARG A 265 3.35 -1.83 21.07
CA ARG A 265 3.03 -2.53 22.32
C ARG A 265 2.97 -4.05 22.08
N TYR A 266 2.26 -4.50 21.05
CA TYR A 266 2.16 -5.89 20.64
C TYR A 266 3.52 -6.51 20.30
N ALA A 267 4.43 -5.75 19.67
CA ALA A 267 5.78 -6.19 19.38
C ALA A 267 6.61 -6.61 20.60
N LYS A 268 6.22 -6.16 21.80
CA LYS A 268 6.87 -6.53 23.08
C LYS A 268 6.31 -7.81 23.68
N SER A 269 5.18 -8.31 23.19
CA SER A 269 4.63 -9.61 23.61
C SER A 269 5.53 -10.76 23.13
N THR A 270 5.68 -11.79 23.96
CA THR A 270 6.56 -12.95 23.67
C THR A 270 5.83 -14.11 23.01
N ASP A 271 4.51 -14.21 23.17
CA ASP A 271 3.70 -15.32 22.62
C ASP A 271 2.95 -14.86 21.37
N ARG A 272 3.69 -14.51 20.33
CA ARG A 272 3.15 -14.07 19.04
C ARG A 272 4.05 -14.47 17.88
N PRO A 273 3.51 -14.62 16.67
CA PRO A 273 4.31 -14.73 15.46
C PRO A 273 5.00 -13.40 15.13
N HIS A 274 5.97 -13.40 14.24
CA HIS A 274 6.39 -12.19 13.55
C HIS A 274 5.26 -11.63 12.72
N PHE A 275 5.23 -10.31 12.56
CA PHE A 275 4.24 -9.63 11.73
C PHE A 275 4.86 -8.55 10.86
N SER A 276 4.28 -8.36 9.68
CA SER A 276 4.52 -7.24 8.78
C SER A 276 3.36 -6.25 8.84
N VAL A 277 3.62 -5.00 8.45
CA VAL A 277 2.58 -3.94 8.34
C VAL A 277 2.48 -3.49 6.90
N GLN A 278 1.26 -3.38 6.35
CA GLN A 278 0.99 -2.82 5.02
C GLN A 278 0.09 -1.60 5.14
N ASN A 279 0.55 -0.46 4.62
CA ASN A 279 -0.20 0.79 4.62
C ASN A 279 -0.88 1.02 3.26
N TYR A 280 -2.10 1.55 3.30
CA TYR A 280 -2.91 1.84 2.12
C TYR A 280 -3.24 3.32 2.02
N SER A 281 -3.19 3.85 0.80
CA SER A 281 -3.67 5.20 0.51
C SER A 281 -5.20 5.24 0.52
N GLY A 282 -5.75 6.28 1.13
CA GLY A 282 -7.19 6.52 1.21
C GLY A 282 -7.73 7.42 0.08
N TYR A 283 -8.27 8.57 0.44
CA TYR A 283 -8.97 9.48 -0.48
C TYR A 283 -8.12 10.00 -1.64
N HIS A 284 -6.82 10.09 -1.47
CA HIS A 284 -5.90 10.50 -2.54
C HIS A 284 -6.01 9.66 -3.82
N ASN A 285 -6.51 8.44 -3.72
CA ASN A 285 -6.73 7.57 -4.88
C ASN A 285 -7.64 8.20 -5.96
N THR A 286 -8.50 9.17 -5.59
CA THR A 286 -9.42 9.83 -6.54
C THR A 286 -8.71 10.72 -7.55
N SER A 287 -7.55 11.26 -7.20
CA SER A 287 -6.78 12.17 -8.04
C SER A 287 -5.70 11.47 -8.87
N LEU A 288 -5.63 10.14 -8.79
CA LEU A 288 -4.60 9.35 -9.45
C LEU A 288 -5.20 8.37 -10.47
N PRO A 289 -4.44 7.95 -11.49
CA PRO A 289 -4.91 6.99 -12.49
C PRO A 289 -5.37 5.66 -11.88
N SER A 290 -6.45 5.07 -12.38
CA SER A 290 -7.00 3.78 -11.90
C SER A 290 -5.96 2.67 -12.00
N THR A 291 -5.84 1.85 -10.94
CA THR A 291 -4.82 0.80 -10.85
C THR A 291 -5.31 -0.59 -11.23
N LEU A 292 -6.62 -0.81 -11.19
CA LEU A 292 -7.22 -2.13 -11.40
C LEU A 292 -7.67 -2.30 -12.85
N ASP A 293 -7.58 -3.53 -13.34
CA ASP A 293 -8.21 -3.92 -14.59
C ASP A 293 -9.74 -3.96 -14.43
N PRO A 294 -10.52 -3.88 -15.54
CA PRO A 294 -11.97 -3.78 -15.48
C PRO A 294 -12.65 -4.93 -14.74
N HIS A 295 -12.15 -6.17 -14.87
CA HIS A 295 -12.73 -7.33 -14.20
C HIS A 295 -12.53 -7.27 -12.68
N THR A 296 -11.33 -6.93 -12.23
CA THR A 296 -11.02 -6.77 -10.79
C THR A 296 -11.78 -5.59 -10.19
N ALA A 297 -11.90 -4.48 -10.93
CA ALA A 297 -12.68 -3.32 -10.52
C ALA A 297 -14.18 -3.66 -10.40
N GLU A 298 -14.75 -4.40 -11.35
CA GLU A 298 -16.13 -4.86 -11.31
C GLU A 298 -16.39 -5.81 -10.13
N GLU A 299 -15.46 -6.73 -9.84
CA GLU A 299 -15.56 -7.60 -8.69
C GLU A 299 -15.58 -6.81 -7.37
N LYS A 300 -14.67 -5.83 -7.23
CA LYS A 300 -14.65 -4.92 -6.09
C LYS A 300 -15.96 -4.13 -5.96
N LEU A 301 -16.44 -3.59 -7.08
CA LEU A 301 -17.69 -2.83 -7.14
C LEU A 301 -18.90 -3.68 -6.72
N ARG A 302 -18.93 -4.97 -7.03
CA ARG A 302 -20.01 -5.88 -6.60
C ARG A 302 -20.15 -5.92 -5.08
N TYR A 303 -19.03 -5.96 -4.34
CA TYR A 303 -19.05 -5.95 -2.87
C TYR A 303 -19.46 -4.57 -2.32
N LEU A 304 -19.02 -3.49 -2.96
CA LEU A 304 -19.44 -2.13 -2.62
C LEU A 304 -20.94 -1.92 -2.85
N LYS A 305 -21.53 -2.50 -3.89
CA LYS A 305 -22.99 -2.45 -4.14
C LYS A 305 -23.78 -3.18 -3.07
N THR A 306 -23.25 -4.28 -2.51
CA THR A 306 -23.87 -4.96 -1.38
C THR A 306 -23.79 -4.10 -0.12
N TYR A 307 -22.62 -3.56 0.20
CA TYR A 307 -22.43 -2.63 1.31
C TYR A 307 -23.34 -1.40 1.21
N ALA A 308 -23.46 -0.82 0.03
CA ALA A 308 -24.29 0.36 -0.23
C ALA A 308 -25.80 0.07 -0.22
N TRP A 309 -26.20 -1.21 -0.07
CA TRP A 309 -27.61 -1.62 -0.12
C TRP A 309 -28.33 -1.09 -1.39
N LEU A 310 -27.65 -1.18 -2.53
CA LEU A 310 -28.08 -0.53 -3.76
C LEU A 310 -29.41 -1.07 -4.29
N ASP A 311 -29.72 -2.34 -4.05
CA ASP A 311 -30.96 -3.00 -4.47
C ASP A 311 -32.15 -2.78 -3.51
N HIS A 312 -31.91 -2.17 -2.37
CA HIS A 312 -32.90 -1.86 -1.32
C HIS A 312 -33.71 -3.10 -0.83
N GLN A 313 -33.16 -4.32 -0.98
CA GLN A 313 -33.83 -5.53 -0.51
C GLN A 313 -33.58 -5.76 0.98
N GLU A 314 -34.63 -6.02 1.73
CA GLU A 314 -34.59 -6.29 3.18
C GLU A 314 -34.05 -7.69 3.47
N TRP A 315 -32.75 -7.90 3.27
CA TRP A 315 -32.09 -9.19 3.45
C TRP A 315 -31.53 -9.44 4.84
N CYS A 316 -31.37 -8.40 5.68
CA CYS A 316 -30.79 -8.50 7.04
C CYS A 316 -31.85 -8.48 8.14
N GLY A 317 -33.09 -8.11 7.85
CA GLY A 317 -34.17 -8.03 8.83
C GLY A 317 -34.03 -6.95 9.90
N SER A 318 -33.16 -5.97 9.70
CA SER A 318 -32.86 -4.87 10.63
C SER A 318 -33.72 -3.64 10.32
N PRO A 319 -34.40 -3.02 11.31
CA PRO A 319 -35.11 -1.78 11.12
C PRO A 319 -34.18 -0.61 10.79
N ALA A 320 -32.89 -0.70 11.11
CA ALA A 320 -31.87 0.27 10.73
C ALA A 320 -31.54 0.24 9.23
N GLY A 321 -31.87 -0.86 8.53
CA GLY A 321 -31.52 -1.11 7.13
C GLY A 321 -30.31 -2.02 6.97
N CYS A 322 -30.10 -2.45 5.73
CA CYS A 322 -29.13 -3.50 5.42
C CYS A 322 -27.82 -2.99 4.82
N GLY A 323 -27.58 -1.68 4.82
CA GLY A 323 -26.37 -1.09 4.28
C GLY A 323 -26.37 0.45 4.29
N ASP A 324 -25.34 1.03 3.70
CA ASP A 324 -25.08 2.47 3.64
C ASP A 324 -25.71 3.10 2.38
N ARG A 325 -26.96 3.53 2.45
CA ARG A 325 -27.65 4.18 1.34
C ARG A 325 -27.02 5.53 0.94
N LYS A 326 -26.31 6.21 1.84
CA LYS A 326 -25.57 7.43 1.53
C LYS A 326 -24.46 7.18 0.50
N THR A 327 -23.85 6.00 0.53
CA THR A 327 -22.85 5.55 -0.44
C THR A 327 -23.49 5.01 -1.72
N ALA A 328 -24.78 4.65 -1.73
CA ALA A 328 -25.44 3.96 -2.84
C ALA A 328 -25.39 4.73 -4.17
N ALA A 329 -25.42 6.06 -4.14
CA ALA A 329 -25.31 6.88 -5.33
C ALA A 329 -23.89 6.87 -5.95
N ARG A 330 -22.89 6.43 -5.20
CA ARG A 330 -21.47 6.52 -5.58
C ARG A 330 -20.66 5.26 -5.21
N PRO A 331 -21.17 4.03 -5.33
CA PRO A 331 -20.39 2.83 -4.99
C PRO A 331 -19.18 2.68 -5.93
N ALA A 332 -19.26 3.20 -7.17
CA ALA A 332 -18.17 3.28 -8.14
C ALA A 332 -17.41 4.62 -8.06
N GLY A 333 -17.79 5.52 -7.14
CA GLY A 333 -17.40 6.92 -7.20
C GLY A 333 -15.96 7.20 -6.79
N TYR A 334 -15.46 8.32 -7.30
CA TYR A 334 -14.17 8.92 -6.93
C TYR A 334 -12.93 8.08 -7.26
N GLY A 335 -13.00 7.07 -8.14
CA GLY A 335 -11.88 6.19 -8.46
C GLY A 335 -11.47 5.21 -7.35
N TRP A 336 -12.15 5.20 -6.20
CA TRP A 336 -11.82 4.28 -5.10
C TRP A 336 -12.18 2.83 -5.42
N SER A 337 -13.27 2.59 -6.14
CA SER A 337 -13.66 1.26 -6.62
C SER A 337 -12.71 0.70 -7.70
N GLU A 338 -11.96 1.56 -8.38
CA GLU A 338 -11.10 1.20 -9.51
C GLU A 338 -9.62 1.18 -9.13
N SER A 339 -9.31 1.41 -7.85
CA SER A 339 -7.93 1.56 -7.41
C SER A 339 -7.64 0.83 -6.10
N ILE A 340 -6.37 0.42 -5.97
CA ILE A 340 -5.71 0.05 -4.73
C ILE A 340 -4.29 0.59 -4.79
N ARG A 341 -3.82 1.25 -3.74
CA ARG A 341 -2.44 1.75 -3.63
C ARG A 341 -1.89 1.54 -2.25
N TYR A 342 -0.65 1.14 -2.23
CA TYR A 342 0.14 1.09 -1.01
C TYR A 342 0.81 2.44 -0.82
N SER A 343 0.80 2.98 0.39
CA SER A 343 1.45 4.27 0.68
C SER A 343 2.90 4.10 1.12
N ARG A 344 3.30 2.85 1.44
CA ARG A 344 4.65 2.49 1.88
C ARG A 344 5.02 1.08 1.44
N GLY A 345 6.34 0.82 1.31
CA GLY A 345 6.86 -0.51 1.02
C GLY A 345 6.72 -0.95 -0.43
N ASP A 346 6.69 -0.01 -1.34
CA ASP A 346 6.57 -0.26 -2.78
C ASP A 346 7.92 -0.44 -3.47
N GLY A 347 9.05 -0.15 -2.79
CA GLY A 347 10.38 -0.33 -3.32
C GLY A 347 10.71 -1.80 -3.60
N THR A 348 11.37 -2.06 -4.72
CA THR A 348 11.76 -3.42 -5.18
C THR A 348 13.24 -3.75 -4.96
N SER A 349 14.00 -2.89 -4.28
CA SER A 349 15.45 -2.99 -4.13
C SER A 349 15.86 -3.44 -2.73
N TRP A 350 15.16 -4.44 -2.15
CA TRP A 350 15.43 -4.92 -0.80
C TRP A 350 16.22 -6.23 -0.75
N MET A 351 16.82 -6.66 -1.87
CA MET A 351 17.83 -7.71 -1.94
C MET A 351 19.18 -7.15 -2.35
N ALA A 352 20.26 -7.76 -1.86
CA ALA A 352 21.62 -7.41 -2.26
C ALA A 352 22.54 -8.64 -2.23
N GLU A 353 23.56 -8.64 -3.10
CA GLU A 353 24.62 -9.65 -3.09
C GLU A 353 25.88 -9.04 -2.46
N GLY A 354 26.39 -9.71 -1.43
CA GLY A 354 27.65 -9.38 -0.77
C GLY A 354 28.85 -9.95 -1.51
N THR A 355 29.92 -10.20 -0.79
CA THR A 355 31.11 -10.87 -1.34
C THR A 355 30.91 -12.39 -1.37
N SER A 356 31.60 -13.08 -2.25
CA SER A 356 31.59 -14.53 -2.40
C SER A 356 30.21 -15.16 -2.69
N GLY A 357 29.30 -14.39 -3.35
CA GLY A 357 27.98 -14.87 -3.70
C GLY A 357 26.99 -14.96 -2.53
N ARG A 358 27.31 -14.38 -1.36
CA ARG A 358 26.37 -14.30 -0.25
C ARG A 358 25.22 -13.38 -0.57
N LEU A 359 23.99 -13.86 -0.44
CA LEU A 359 22.77 -13.06 -0.65
C LEU A 359 22.18 -12.58 0.67
N TRP A 360 21.55 -11.42 0.59
CA TRP A 360 20.85 -10.78 1.68
C TRP A 360 19.47 -10.31 1.19
N ALA A 361 18.45 -10.53 2.01
CA ALA A 361 17.11 -10.00 1.79
C ALA A 361 16.63 -9.30 3.06
N PHE A 362 15.92 -8.19 2.92
CA PHE A 362 15.53 -7.32 4.04
C PHE A 362 14.04 -7.02 3.99
N ALA A 363 13.36 -7.07 5.13
CA ALA A 363 11.98 -6.63 5.29
C ALA A 363 11.77 -6.12 6.71
N VAL A 364 10.68 -5.40 6.93
CA VAL A 364 10.34 -4.95 8.28
C VAL A 364 9.38 -5.94 8.92
N LEU A 365 9.81 -6.53 10.02
CA LEU A 365 9.02 -7.38 10.90
C LEU A 365 9.01 -6.77 12.30
N ASP A 366 7.86 -6.79 12.98
CA ASP A 366 7.72 -6.32 14.36
C ASP A 366 8.15 -4.85 14.56
N GLY A 367 8.05 -4.03 13.51
CA GLY A 367 8.56 -2.65 13.50
C GLY A 367 10.10 -2.55 13.55
N ARG A 368 10.81 -3.62 13.18
CA ARG A 368 12.29 -3.70 13.13
C ARG A 368 12.72 -4.18 11.75
N MET A 369 13.88 -3.75 11.29
CA MET A 369 14.47 -4.32 10.09
C MET A 369 14.91 -5.76 10.37
N ALA A 370 14.33 -6.69 9.66
CA ALA A 370 14.71 -8.09 9.61
C ALA A 370 15.59 -8.36 8.39
N TYR A 371 16.47 -9.34 8.49
CA TYR A 371 17.19 -9.86 7.33
C TYR A 371 17.26 -11.39 7.32
N TRP A 372 17.31 -11.91 6.12
CA TRP A 372 17.66 -13.29 5.81
C TRP A 372 18.94 -13.27 5.00
N SER A 373 19.75 -14.31 5.15
CA SER A 373 20.97 -14.46 4.34
C SER A 373 21.17 -15.90 3.87
N ARG A 374 21.86 -16.03 2.74
CA ARG A 374 22.31 -17.31 2.16
C ARG A 374 23.78 -17.20 1.85
N SER A 375 24.61 -18.05 2.44
CA SER A 375 26.08 -17.94 2.39
C SER A 375 26.67 -18.11 0.99
N ASP A 376 26.07 -18.97 0.18
CA ASP A 376 26.45 -19.25 -1.21
C ASP A 376 25.24 -19.80 -2.00
N PRO A 377 25.31 -19.93 -3.33
CA PRO A 377 24.18 -20.38 -4.17
C PRO A 377 23.59 -21.75 -3.86
N ARG A 378 24.30 -22.59 -3.10
CA ARG A 378 23.86 -23.94 -2.73
C ARG A 378 23.44 -24.08 -1.28
N ALA A 379 23.73 -23.07 -0.45
CA ALA A 379 23.31 -23.05 0.94
C ALA A 379 21.82 -22.77 1.11
N ASP A 380 21.25 -23.21 2.20
CA ASP A 380 19.91 -22.80 2.62
C ASP A 380 19.93 -21.35 3.13
N TRP A 381 18.79 -20.72 3.11
CA TRP A 381 18.58 -19.42 3.71
C TRP A 381 18.47 -19.54 5.22
N GLU A 382 19.05 -18.58 5.91
CA GLU A 382 18.98 -18.42 7.37
C GLU A 382 18.25 -17.13 7.72
N GLY A 383 17.55 -17.10 8.84
CA GLY A 383 16.78 -15.95 9.31
C GLY A 383 15.32 -16.26 9.65
N PRO A 384 14.49 -15.26 9.98
CA PRO A 384 14.86 -13.86 10.05
C PRO A 384 15.70 -13.52 11.29
N GLU A 385 16.69 -12.64 11.12
CA GLU A 385 17.36 -11.98 12.22
C GLU A 385 16.92 -10.50 12.28
N LEU A 386 16.60 -10.01 13.48
CA LEU A 386 16.10 -8.67 13.69
C LEU A 386 17.23 -7.72 14.09
N LEU A 387 17.49 -6.70 13.28
CA LEU A 387 18.41 -5.62 13.64
C LEU A 387 17.88 -4.83 14.86
N PRO A 388 18.77 -4.26 15.70
CA PRO A 388 18.34 -3.44 16.83
C PRO A 388 17.62 -2.17 16.39
N GLY A 389 16.78 -1.62 17.30
CA GLY A 389 15.96 -0.44 17.03
C GLY A 389 14.55 -0.80 16.61
N THR A 390 13.59 0.13 16.85
CA THR A 390 12.16 -0.03 16.58
C THR A 390 11.63 1.15 15.78
N GLY A 391 10.36 1.14 15.42
CA GLY A 391 9.69 2.21 14.69
C GLY A 391 9.98 2.21 13.18
N MET A 392 10.53 1.11 12.64
CA MET A 392 10.74 1.00 11.19
C MET A 392 9.40 0.86 10.48
N ASP A 393 9.20 1.70 9.46
CA ASP A 393 8.08 1.59 8.53
C ASP A 393 8.35 0.49 7.51
N GLN A 394 7.27 0.00 6.87
CA GLN A 394 7.37 -0.94 5.76
C GLN A 394 8.26 -0.39 4.63
N GLY A 395 9.11 -1.25 4.08
CA GLY A 395 10.04 -0.97 3.00
C GLY A 395 11.50 -0.96 3.43
N ALA A 396 12.34 -1.39 2.53
CA ALA A 396 13.80 -1.38 2.68
C ALA A 396 14.45 -1.14 1.32
N THR A 397 15.60 -0.47 1.33
CA THR A 397 16.47 -0.37 0.16
C THR A 397 17.86 -0.83 0.55
N ALA A 398 18.37 -1.86 -0.12
CA ALA A 398 19.68 -2.44 0.13
C ALA A 398 20.59 -2.16 -1.06
N VAL A 399 21.81 -1.71 -0.80
CA VAL A 399 22.81 -1.47 -1.82
C VAL A 399 24.16 -2.09 -1.43
N ARG A 400 24.86 -2.61 -2.43
CA ARG A 400 26.24 -3.07 -2.25
C ARG A 400 27.18 -1.89 -2.51
N LEU A 401 28.14 -1.72 -1.59
CA LEU A 401 29.24 -0.75 -1.73
C LEU A 401 30.40 -1.38 -2.52
N PRO A 402 31.28 -0.58 -3.16
CA PRO A 402 32.43 -1.10 -3.90
C PRO A 402 33.40 -1.94 -3.06
N ASP A 403 33.46 -1.70 -1.75
CA ASP A 403 34.26 -2.47 -0.80
C ASP A 403 33.60 -3.81 -0.40
N GLY A 404 32.42 -4.13 -0.95
CA GLY A 404 31.69 -5.38 -0.74
C GLY A 404 30.76 -5.38 0.47
N ARG A 405 30.70 -4.31 1.26
CA ARG A 405 29.73 -4.17 2.35
C ARG A 405 28.32 -3.87 1.82
N ILE A 406 27.33 -4.24 2.59
CA ILE A 406 25.93 -3.88 2.31
C ILE A 406 25.54 -2.71 3.21
N ALA A 407 24.88 -1.71 2.61
CA ALA A 407 24.17 -0.64 3.32
C ALA A 407 22.67 -0.82 3.13
N VAL A 408 21.89 -0.65 4.21
CA VAL A 408 20.43 -0.79 4.23
C VAL A 408 19.81 0.51 4.71
N PHE A 409 18.81 0.98 3.97
CA PHE A 409 18.07 2.21 4.21
C PHE A 409 16.61 1.89 4.44
N GLY A 410 15.95 2.73 5.23
CA GLY A 410 14.51 2.69 5.45
C GLY A 410 14.01 3.98 6.06
N THR A 411 12.72 4.03 6.34
CA THR A 411 12.11 5.12 7.12
C THR A 411 11.85 4.65 8.54
N ARG A 412 11.98 5.56 9.49
CA ARG A 412 11.63 5.35 10.88
C ARG A 412 10.63 6.37 11.33
N THR A 413 9.54 5.90 11.94
CA THR A 413 8.54 6.72 12.63
C THR A 413 8.85 6.70 14.12
N THR A 414 8.87 7.88 14.74
CA THR A 414 8.91 8.08 16.19
C THR A 414 7.57 8.65 16.61
N LEU A 415 6.85 7.95 17.48
CA LEU A 415 5.52 8.39 17.94
C LEU A 415 5.60 9.56 18.91
N GLY A 416 6.65 9.59 19.75
CA GLY A 416 6.85 10.60 20.78
C GLY A 416 5.86 10.52 21.94
N ALA A 417 6.10 11.29 22.99
CA ALA A 417 5.19 11.40 24.12
C ALA A 417 4.06 12.39 23.83
N GLU A 418 4.41 13.51 23.23
CA GLU A 418 3.49 14.57 22.85
C GLU A 418 3.15 14.51 21.34
N PRO A 419 1.98 15.00 20.93
CA PRO A 419 1.53 14.96 19.54
C PRO A 419 2.54 15.56 18.53
N GLN A 420 3.21 16.64 18.90
CA GLN A 420 4.20 17.34 18.08
C GLN A 420 5.52 16.57 17.94
N ASP A 421 5.75 15.56 18.76
CA ASP A 421 6.95 14.72 18.70
C ASP A 421 6.83 13.61 17.65
N TYR A 422 5.64 13.44 17.06
CA TYR A 422 5.45 12.52 15.95
C TYR A 422 6.34 12.94 14.78
N SER A 423 7.27 12.09 14.39
CA SER A 423 8.22 12.40 13.33
C SER A 423 8.53 11.17 12.49
N ARG A 424 8.88 11.40 11.23
CA ARG A 424 9.30 10.36 10.29
C ARG A 424 10.53 10.82 9.55
N GLY A 425 11.54 9.97 9.47
CA GLY A 425 12.81 10.31 8.83
C GLY A 425 13.51 9.09 8.24
N ILE A 426 14.48 9.36 7.37
CA ILE A 426 15.33 8.35 6.75
C ILE A 426 16.41 7.93 7.73
N VAL A 427 16.63 6.62 7.82
CA VAL A 427 17.73 6.02 8.58
C VAL A 427 18.47 5.00 7.72
N TYR A 428 19.74 4.75 8.05
CA TYR A 428 20.52 3.71 7.39
C TYR A 428 21.48 3.02 8.36
N THR A 429 21.88 1.83 7.99
CA THR A 429 22.99 1.11 8.63
C THR A 429 23.86 0.48 7.56
N THR A 430 25.12 0.23 7.90
CA THR A 430 26.11 -0.41 7.00
C THR A 430 26.83 -1.53 7.75
N GLN A 431 27.16 -2.60 7.04
CA GLN A 431 28.01 -3.65 7.60
C GLN A 431 29.36 -3.10 8.04
N ALA A 432 29.88 -3.57 9.15
CA ALA A 432 31.21 -3.20 9.68
C ALA A 432 32.36 -3.66 8.76
N SER A 433 32.17 -4.82 8.13
CA SER A 433 33.07 -5.42 7.11
C SER A 433 32.22 -6.19 6.10
N PRO A 434 32.73 -6.52 4.90
CA PRO A 434 32.02 -7.35 3.93
C PRO A 434 31.49 -8.63 4.57
N ASN A 435 30.20 -8.90 4.38
CA ASN A 435 29.46 -10.01 5.00
C ASN A 435 29.45 -10.05 6.54
N GLY A 436 29.90 -8.98 7.19
CA GLY A 436 29.93 -8.85 8.65
C GLY A 436 28.63 -8.32 9.24
N ALA A 437 28.61 -8.14 10.56
CA ALA A 437 27.49 -7.58 11.29
C ALA A 437 27.19 -6.14 10.87
N PHE A 438 25.90 -5.75 10.96
CA PHE A 438 25.48 -4.38 10.74
C PHE A 438 25.81 -3.49 11.94
N GLY A 439 26.25 -2.27 11.65
CA GLY A 439 26.51 -1.23 12.65
C GLY A 439 25.23 -0.63 13.24
N PRO A 440 25.36 0.39 14.10
CA PRO A 440 24.20 1.11 14.62
C PRO A 440 23.50 1.91 13.51
N TRP A 441 22.18 2.10 13.66
CA TRP A 441 21.41 2.96 12.78
C TRP A 441 21.88 4.42 12.88
N GLN A 442 22.05 5.05 11.73
CA GLN A 442 22.37 6.46 11.59
C GLN A 442 21.17 7.20 10.99
N ALA A 443 20.84 8.38 11.53
CA ALA A 443 19.74 9.18 11.04
C ALA A 443 20.20 10.12 9.93
N LEU A 444 19.49 10.10 8.80
CA LEU A 444 19.58 11.14 7.77
C LEU A 444 18.50 12.21 7.97
N GLY A 445 17.54 11.98 8.87
CA GLY A 445 16.42 12.89 9.11
C GLY A 445 15.47 12.98 7.92
N THR A 446 14.84 14.14 7.77
CA THR A 446 13.86 14.44 6.74
C THR A 446 14.24 15.72 5.99
N PRO A 447 13.90 15.86 4.69
CA PRO A 447 14.08 17.14 3.98
C PRO A 447 13.10 18.22 4.46
N GLU A 448 12.12 17.89 5.26
CA GLU A 448 11.08 18.79 5.75
C GLU A 448 11.58 19.60 6.93
N THR A 449 11.35 20.92 6.88
CA THR A 449 11.74 21.85 7.95
C THR A 449 10.59 22.10 8.92
N THR A 450 9.36 22.02 8.45
CA THR A 450 8.15 22.16 9.24
C THR A 450 7.06 21.27 8.65
N ASP A 451 6.38 20.55 9.51
CA ASP A 451 5.17 19.81 9.18
C ASP A 451 4.11 20.19 10.19
N ALA A 452 3.32 21.23 9.88
CA ALA A 452 2.31 21.78 10.78
C ALA A 452 1.25 20.75 11.19
N ALA A 453 1.03 19.74 10.37
CA ALA A 453 0.13 18.63 10.67
C ALA A 453 0.86 17.44 11.34
N GLY A 454 2.18 17.48 11.50
CA GLY A 454 3.00 16.35 11.97
C GLY A 454 2.87 15.14 11.06
N THR A 455 2.74 15.36 9.75
CA THR A 455 2.47 14.27 8.78
C THR A 455 3.71 13.62 8.26
N SER A 456 4.81 14.35 8.09
CA SER A 456 6.09 13.85 7.55
C SER A 456 5.91 12.93 6.33
N ALA A 457 5.15 13.38 5.34
CA ALA A 457 4.69 12.60 4.19
C ALA A 457 5.80 12.36 3.15
N ILE A 458 6.99 11.97 3.59
CA ILE A 458 8.10 11.58 2.72
C ILE A 458 7.91 10.17 2.17
N SER A 459 8.43 9.91 0.96
CA SER A 459 8.48 8.55 0.42
C SER A 459 9.52 7.68 1.14
N GLY A 460 9.52 6.38 0.86
CA GLY A 460 10.68 5.52 1.09
C GLY A 460 11.91 6.03 0.32
N PRO A 461 13.13 5.70 0.77
CA PRO A 461 14.36 6.12 0.12
C PRO A 461 14.68 5.27 -1.10
N SER A 462 15.04 5.90 -2.21
CA SER A 462 15.74 5.27 -3.32
C SER A 462 17.24 5.66 -3.25
N VAL A 463 18.13 4.72 -3.55
CA VAL A 463 19.55 4.89 -3.26
C VAL A 463 20.39 4.53 -4.48
N ALA A 464 21.30 5.42 -4.84
CA ALA A 464 22.32 5.15 -5.84
C ALA A 464 23.72 5.21 -5.21
N VAL A 465 24.60 4.34 -5.69
CA VAL A 465 26.04 4.33 -5.36
C VAL A 465 26.81 4.64 -6.65
N ASP A 466 27.65 5.67 -6.63
CA ASP A 466 28.46 6.01 -7.80
C ASP A 466 29.73 5.11 -7.88
N ARG A 467 30.46 5.24 -8.98
CA ARG A 467 31.68 4.45 -9.23
C ARG A 467 32.78 4.64 -8.18
N THR A 468 32.77 5.76 -7.46
CA THR A 468 33.72 6.01 -6.36
C THR A 468 33.25 5.42 -5.04
N GLY A 469 31.98 5.01 -4.93
CA GLY A 469 31.37 4.48 -3.73
C GLY A 469 30.64 5.51 -2.87
N ARG A 470 30.41 6.72 -3.40
CA ARG A 470 29.58 7.72 -2.71
C ARG A 470 28.10 7.35 -2.86
N ILE A 471 27.40 7.44 -1.76
CA ILE A 471 25.96 7.17 -1.69
C ILE A 471 25.20 8.48 -1.92
N THR A 472 24.15 8.42 -2.74
CA THR A 472 23.11 9.45 -2.86
C THR A 472 21.76 8.83 -2.56
N VAL A 473 21.02 9.48 -1.65
CA VAL A 473 19.66 9.07 -1.25
C VAL A 473 18.67 10.06 -1.85
N TYR A 474 17.63 9.55 -2.50
CA TYR A 474 16.54 10.30 -3.10
C TYR A 474 15.24 10.00 -2.38
N VAL A 475 14.44 11.03 -2.12
CA VAL A 475 13.09 10.91 -1.56
C VAL A 475 12.16 11.93 -2.23
N ARG A 476 10.88 11.60 -2.30
CA ARG A 476 9.81 12.57 -2.52
C ARG A 476 9.46 13.18 -1.16
N ASP A 477 9.45 14.52 -1.08
CA ASP A 477 9.06 15.23 0.14
C ASP A 477 7.53 15.42 0.25
N SER A 478 7.05 16.04 1.34
CA SER A 478 5.63 16.30 1.56
C SER A 478 5.00 17.26 0.55
N LYS A 479 5.83 18.13 -0.07
CA LYS A 479 5.42 19.03 -1.16
C LYS A 479 5.38 18.34 -2.52
N ARG A 480 5.60 17.03 -2.54
CA ARG A 480 5.66 16.23 -3.76
C ARG A 480 6.71 16.70 -4.75
N THR A 481 7.90 17.10 -4.23
CA THR A 481 9.08 17.41 -5.01
C THR A 481 10.20 16.41 -4.72
N LEU A 482 11.18 16.30 -5.64
CA LEU A 482 12.34 15.41 -5.44
C LEU A 482 13.40 16.09 -4.61
N ARG A 483 13.88 15.37 -3.59
CA ARG A 483 15.00 15.75 -2.75
C ARG A 483 16.13 14.74 -2.84
N ALA A 484 17.35 15.20 -2.71
CA ALA A 484 18.52 14.33 -2.65
C ALA A 484 19.45 14.71 -1.50
N ARG A 485 20.13 13.70 -0.95
CA ARG A 485 21.19 13.86 0.04
C ARG A 485 22.35 12.95 -0.30
N ALA A 486 23.54 13.51 -0.51
CA ALA A 486 24.69 12.78 -0.97
C ALA A 486 25.84 12.81 0.04
N GLN A 487 26.65 11.76 0.05
CA GLN A 487 27.93 11.73 0.76
C GLN A 487 28.95 12.65 0.08
N SER A 488 29.80 13.29 0.89
CA SER A 488 30.90 14.13 0.40
C SER A 488 32.05 13.30 -0.22
N ALA A 489 32.26 12.09 0.29
CA ALA A 489 33.24 11.11 -0.17
C ALA A 489 32.73 9.71 0.16
N PRO A 490 33.29 8.62 -0.41
CA PRO A 490 32.99 7.25 -0.01
C PRO A 490 33.15 7.06 1.50
N ASN A 491 32.13 6.48 2.15
CA ASN A 491 32.06 6.35 3.60
C ASN A 491 32.13 7.67 4.41
N GLY A 492 32.02 8.81 3.74
CA GLY A 492 32.01 10.13 4.36
C GLY A 492 30.65 10.51 4.93
N SER A 493 30.62 11.69 5.54
CA SER A 493 29.35 12.28 6.02
C SER A 493 28.44 12.69 4.86
N PHE A 494 27.13 12.59 5.10
CA PHE A 494 26.12 13.14 4.19
C PHE A 494 26.04 14.66 4.34
N GLY A 495 25.95 15.37 3.22
CA GLY A 495 25.67 16.80 3.17
C GLY A 495 24.23 17.15 3.59
N ALA A 496 23.79 18.36 3.30
CA ALA A 496 22.40 18.78 3.49
C ALA A 496 21.47 18.19 2.41
N TRP A 497 20.17 18.12 2.69
CA TRP A 497 19.15 17.84 1.68
C TRP A 497 19.13 18.94 0.62
N GLN A 498 19.15 18.55 -0.64
CA GLN A 498 19.10 19.42 -1.80
C GLN A 498 17.78 19.26 -2.54
N ALA A 499 17.18 20.37 -2.98
CA ALA A 499 16.01 20.35 -3.83
C ALA A 499 16.42 20.05 -5.28
N LEU A 500 15.76 19.06 -5.88
CA LEU A 500 15.91 18.73 -7.31
C LEU A 500 14.69 19.18 -8.13
N GLY A 501 13.64 19.71 -7.46
CA GLY A 501 12.43 20.19 -8.11
C GLY A 501 11.45 19.07 -8.48
N GLY A 502 10.63 19.33 -9.49
CA GLY A 502 9.46 18.52 -9.85
C GLY A 502 8.21 19.03 -9.13
N ALA A 503 7.07 18.54 -9.56
CA ALA A 503 5.77 18.81 -8.95
C ALA A 503 4.88 17.56 -9.07
N ASP A 504 3.93 17.43 -8.17
CA ASP A 504 2.96 16.33 -8.13
C ASP A 504 3.54 14.92 -8.19
N LEU A 505 4.78 14.76 -7.71
CA LEU A 505 5.45 13.48 -7.68
C LEU A 505 4.68 12.48 -6.81
N GLN A 506 4.59 11.22 -7.28
CA GLN A 506 3.86 10.15 -6.65
C GLN A 506 4.77 8.94 -6.38
N GLY A 507 4.53 8.25 -5.26
CA GLY A 507 5.27 7.04 -4.89
C GLY A 507 6.74 7.29 -4.55
N GLU A 508 7.52 6.24 -4.62
CA GLU A 508 8.96 6.26 -4.38
C GLU A 508 9.73 6.58 -5.66
N PRO A 509 10.83 7.36 -5.63
CA PRO A 509 11.71 7.52 -6.77
C PRO A 509 12.28 6.16 -7.20
N ALA A 510 12.48 5.96 -8.49
CA ALA A 510 13.17 4.80 -9.04
C ALA A 510 14.51 5.23 -9.62
N THR A 511 15.63 4.60 -9.20
CA THR A 511 16.96 4.99 -9.67
C THR A 511 17.79 3.81 -10.13
N ALA A 512 18.56 4.03 -11.21
CA ALA A 512 19.56 3.09 -11.70
C ALA A 512 20.77 3.84 -12.27
N THR A 513 21.88 3.14 -12.38
CA THR A 513 23.08 3.62 -13.07
C THR A 513 23.31 2.78 -14.32
N ASP A 514 23.44 3.42 -15.48
CA ASP A 514 23.69 2.73 -16.74
C ASP A 514 25.15 2.21 -16.88
N ALA A 515 25.46 1.47 -17.93
CA ALA A 515 26.78 0.91 -18.15
C ALA A 515 27.86 1.98 -18.37
N ALA A 516 27.49 3.20 -18.82
CA ALA A 516 28.40 4.33 -18.92
C ALA A 516 28.68 4.98 -17.55
N GLY A 517 27.94 4.62 -16.50
CA GLY A 517 28.07 5.16 -15.15
C GLY A 517 27.26 6.44 -14.91
N ARG A 518 26.29 6.74 -15.79
CA ARG A 518 25.37 7.87 -15.63
C ARG A 518 24.20 7.44 -14.74
N ARG A 519 23.83 8.29 -13.80
CA ARG A 519 22.69 8.07 -12.91
C ARG A 519 21.41 8.57 -13.57
N HIS A 520 20.35 7.78 -13.43
CA HIS A 520 19.00 8.08 -13.86
C HIS A 520 18.07 7.98 -12.66
N VAL A 521 17.17 8.95 -12.49
CA VAL A 521 16.11 8.94 -11.50
C VAL A 521 14.79 9.21 -12.20
N TYR A 522 13.78 8.41 -11.96
CA TYR A 522 12.44 8.54 -12.52
C TYR A 522 11.41 8.58 -11.41
N VAL A 523 10.44 9.47 -11.54
CA VAL A 523 9.31 9.56 -10.60
C VAL A 523 8.02 9.79 -11.39
N ALA A 524 6.98 9.03 -11.07
CA ALA A 524 5.66 9.21 -11.67
C ALA A 524 4.97 10.46 -11.12
N THR A 525 4.11 11.05 -11.94
CA THR A 525 3.10 12.03 -11.55
C THR A 525 1.70 11.46 -11.86
N GLY A 526 0.64 12.22 -11.60
CA GLY A 526 -0.70 11.83 -12.06
C GLY A 526 -0.87 11.79 -13.58
N GLU A 527 0.00 12.47 -14.34
CA GLU A 527 -0.14 12.68 -15.77
C GLU A 527 0.97 12.01 -16.61
N THR A 528 2.19 11.91 -16.08
CA THR A 528 3.36 11.42 -16.81
C THR A 528 4.44 10.88 -15.86
N VAL A 529 5.63 10.65 -16.37
CA VAL A 529 6.85 10.34 -15.62
C VAL A 529 7.84 11.47 -15.82
N LEU A 530 8.45 11.96 -14.76
CA LEU A 530 9.57 12.91 -14.81
C LEU A 530 10.89 12.18 -14.64
N ALA A 531 11.93 12.69 -15.30
CA ALA A 531 13.28 12.16 -15.26
C ALA A 531 14.29 13.19 -14.75
N TRP A 532 15.31 12.71 -14.06
CA TRP A 532 16.55 13.43 -13.75
C TRP A 532 17.72 12.55 -14.19
N ILE A 533 18.59 13.04 -15.07
CA ILE A 533 19.59 12.22 -15.73
C ILE A 533 20.94 12.95 -15.74
N GLN A 534 22.01 12.21 -15.49
CA GLN A 534 23.37 12.67 -15.76
C GLN A 534 23.70 12.52 -17.24
N GLN A 535 24.20 13.57 -17.88
CA GLN A 535 24.64 13.51 -19.28
C GLN A 535 25.99 12.80 -19.43
N THR A 536 26.84 12.97 -18.44
CA THR A 536 28.12 12.24 -18.29
C THR A 536 28.24 11.72 -16.86
N PRO A 537 29.01 10.66 -16.62
CA PRO A 537 29.34 10.25 -15.28
C PRO A 537 29.84 11.42 -14.44
N ASP A 538 29.41 11.51 -13.19
CA ASP A 538 29.77 12.55 -12.23
C ASP A 538 29.32 14.00 -12.55
N SER A 539 28.64 14.25 -13.70
CA SER A 539 27.93 15.51 -13.92
C SER A 539 26.75 15.67 -12.94
N PRO A 540 26.29 16.91 -12.68
CA PRO A 540 25.02 17.12 -11.98
C PRO A 540 23.88 16.42 -12.67
N LEU A 541 22.86 16.02 -11.90
CA LEU A 541 21.59 15.57 -12.45
C LEU A 541 20.88 16.74 -13.12
N GLU A 542 20.53 16.60 -14.39
CA GLU A 542 19.66 17.51 -15.13
C GLU A 542 18.21 17.06 -14.97
N GLY A 543 17.32 17.96 -14.57
CA GLY A 543 15.89 17.69 -14.38
C GLY A 543 15.19 18.74 -13.51
N PRO A 544 13.85 18.68 -13.39
CA PRO A 544 12.97 17.64 -13.95
C PRO A 544 12.82 17.74 -15.49
N LEU A 545 12.91 16.60 -16.16
CA LEU A 545 12.73 16.48 -17.62
C LEU A 545 11.45 15.66 -17.89
N PRO A 546 10.55 16.13 -18.76
CA PRO A 546 9.39 15.33 -19.17
C PRO A 546 9.86 14.14 -20.02
N THR A 547 9.22 12.98 -19.82
CA THR A 547 9.52 11.78 -20.59
C THR A 547 8.53 11.50 -21.71
N GLU A 548 7.42 12.26 -21.78
CA GLU A 548 6.28 12.01 -22.68
C GLU A 548 5.65 10.61 -22.52
N LEU A 549 5.99 9.90 -21.45
CA LEU A 549 5.32 8.65 -21.12
C LEU A 549 3.88 8.93 -20.68
N PRO A 550 2.94 8.04 -21.04
CA PRO A 550 1.56 8.18 -20.56
C PRO A 550 1.49 8.08 -19.03
N PRO A 551 0.39 8.51 -18.43
CA PRO A 551 0.15 8.24 -17.02
C PRO A 551 0.41 6.77 -16.68
N THR A 552 0.99 6.53 -15.53
CA THR A 552 1.27 5.17 -15.05
C THR A 552 0.78 5.01 -13.62
N THR A 553 0.51 3.78 -13.25
CA THR A 553 0.31 3.47 -11.84
C THR A 553 1.67 3.51 -11.14
N VAL A 554 1.68 4.00 -9.92
CA VAL A 554 2.88 3.94 -9.09
C VAL A 554 2.92 2.59 -8.36
N PRO A 555 4.13 2.06 -8.09
CA PRO A 555 5.47 2.56 -8.40
C PRO A 555 6.01 2.09 -9.75
N LEU A 556 7.10 2.74 -10.18
CA LEU A 556 7.94 2.32 -11.31
C LEU A 556 9.04 1.38 -10.83
N SER A 557 9.53 0.52 -11.75
CA SER A 557 10.79 -0.21 -11.56
C SER A 557 11.74 0.07 -12.71
N VAL A 558 13.02 0.11 -12.40
CA VAL A 558 14.08 0.41 -13.36
C VAL A 558 15.20 -0.62 -13.26
N SER A 559 15.83 -0.90 -14.39
CA SER A 559 16.97 -1.81 -14.48
C SER A 559 18.00 -1.28 -15.48
N PRO A 560 19.29 -1.32 -15.19
CA PRO A 560 20.32 -1.01 -16.18
C PRO A 560 20.17 -1.91 -17.41
N ASP A 561 20.30 -1.30 -18.60
CA ASP A 561 20.23 -2.01 -19.89
C ASP A 561 21.14 -1.34 -20.91
N GLY A 562 22.37 -1.84 -21.03
CA GLY A 562 23.40 -1.24 -21.86
C GLY A 562 23.69 0.22 -21.45
N GLU A 563 23.76 1.12 -22.42
CA GLU A 563 23.97 2.56 -22.20
C GLU A 563 22.70 3.31 -21.78
N GLY A 564 21.68 2.62 -21.32
CA GLY A 564 20.42 3.17 -20.85
C GLY A 564 19.87 2.46 -19.64
N VAL A 565 18.65 2.79 -19.33
CA VAL A 565 17.87 2.22 -18.23
C VAL A 565 16.50 1.80 -18.76
N ARG A 566 16.14 0.55 -18.53
CA ARG A 566 14.83 0.03 -18.90
C ARG A 566 13.84 0.28 -17.78
N LEU A 567 12.74 0.92 -18.13
CA LEU A 567 11.63 1.19 -17.24
C LEU A 567 10.56 0.11 -17.38
N PHE A 568 10.00 -0.31 -16.25
CA PHE A 568 8.83 -1.19 -16.16
C PHE A 568 7.76 -0.49 -15.34
N PHE A 569 6.54 -0.48 -15.86
CA PHE A 569 5.40 0.19 -15.23
C PHE A 569 4.09 -0.47 -15.64
N ARG A 570 3.00 -0.14 -14.94
CA ARG A 570 1.67 -0.64 -15.29
C ARG A 570 0.82 0.42 -15.97
N SER A 571 0.08 0.02 -16.98
CA SER A 571 -0.91 0.88 -17.62
C SER A 571 -2.10 1.09 -16.71
N PRO A 572 -2.56 2.33 -16.53
CA PRO A 572 -3.81 2.63 -15.85
C PRO A 572 -5.00 1.89 -16.47
N GLY A 573 -5.96 1.51 -15.63
CA GLY A 573 -7.22 0.88 -16.06
C GLY A 573 -7.11 -0.51 -16.68
N SER A 574 -5.90 -1.01 -16.91
CA SER A 574 -5.67 -2.37 -17.41
C SER A 574 -4.72 -3.19 -16.55
N GLY A 575 -3.86 -2.52 -15.78
CA GLY A 575 -2.84 -3.18 -14.96
C GLY A 575 -1.79 -3.97 -15.74
N VAL A 576 -1.75 -3.85 -17.07
CA VAL A 576 -0.78 -4.54 -17.93
C VAL A 576 0.60 -3.93 -17.73
N VAL A 577 1.63 -4.78 -17.62
CA VAL A 577 3.02 -4.33 -17.50
C VAL A 577 3.52 -3.86 -18.87
N ARG A 578 4.10 -2.67 -18.91
CA ARG A 578 4.75 -2.06 -20.07
C ARG A 578 6.21 -1.77 -19.78
N THR A 579 7.00 -1.68 -20.83
CA THR A 579 8.43 -1.37 -20.75
C THR A 579 8.89 -0.48 -21.90
N THR A 580 9.89 0.35 -21.59
CA THR A 580 10.64 1.15 -22.58
C THR A 580 12.09 1.27 -22.14
N LEU A 581 13.01 1.44 -23.08
CA LEU A 581 14.41 1.78 -22.82
C LEU A 581 14.56 3.29 -22.88
N ALA A 582 15.15 3.87 -21.85
CA ALA A 582 15.49 5.29 -21.78
C ALA A 582 17.02 5.46 -21.82
N THR A 583 17.52 6.25 -22.75
CA THR A 583 18.94 6.63 -22.84
C THR A 583 19.09 8.13 -22.55
N ALA A 584 20.27 8.53 -22.12
CA ALA A 584 20.54 9.95 -21.88
C ALA A 584 20.47 10.73 -23.20
N GLY A 585 19.64 11.76 -23.24
CA GLY A 585 19.37 12.61 -24.40
C GLY A 585 19.07 14.05 -23.98
N ARG A 586 18.86 14.94 -24.95
CA ARG A 586 18.46 16.34 -24.74
C ARG A 586 17.37 16.74 -25.74
N PRO A 587 16.31 17.41 -25.31
CA PRO A 587 16.09 18.07 -24.00
C PRO A 587 15.62 17.13 -22.88
N GLY A 588 15.45 15.84 -23.11
CA GLY A 588 15.07 14.80 -22.17
C GLY A 588 15.62 13.45 -22.57
N PRO A 589 15.25 12.35 -21.90
CA PRO A 589 15.70 11.01 -22.30
C PRO A 589 15.15 10.64 -23.68
N ASP A 590 15.99 9.99 -24.49
CA ASP A 590 15.51 9.33 -25.70
C ASP A 590 14.84 8.01 -25.31
N LEU A 591 13.57 7.83 -25.69
CA LEU A 591 12.79 6.65 -25.34
C LEU A 591 12.61 5.72 -26.56
N SER A 592 12.83 4.43 -26.36
CA SER A 592 12.35 3.43 -27.31
C SER A 592 10.81 3.36 -27.30
N PRO A 593 10.18 2.80 -28.35
CA PRO A 593 8.74 2.56 -28.31
C PRO A 593 8.33 1.79 -27.06
N VAL A 594 7.22 2.23 -26.43
CA VAL A 594 6.62 1.51 -25.29
C VAL A 594 5.99 0.22 -25.80
N ILE A 595 6.36 -0.90 -25.23
CA ILE A 595 5.84 -2.22 -25.58
C ILE A 595 5.21 -2.91 -24.36
N GLU A 596 4.30 -3.84 -24.60
CA GLU A 596 3.70 -4.66 -23.56
C GLU A 596 4.61 -5.82 -23.17
N ALA A 597 4.75 -6.05 -21.88
CA ALA A 597 5.47 -7.17 -21.31
C ALA A 597 4.50 -8.32 -20.96
N GLY A 598 3.86 -8.90 -22.00
CA GLY A 598 3.06 -10.13 -21.90
C GLY A 598 1.58 -9.97 -21.63
N GLY A 599 1.02 -8.75 -21.68
CA GLY A 599 -0.42 -8.48 -21.76
C GLY A 599 -1.28 -8.90 -20.55
N ARG A 600 -0.68 -9.37 -19.44
CA ARG A 600 -1.44 -9.82 -18.28
C ARG A 600 -1.72 -8.70 -17.29
N ALA A 601 -2.97 -8.58 -16.89
CA ALA A 601 -3.43 -7.63 -15.86
C ALA A 601 -2.88 -7.97 -14.46
N GLY A 602 -2.79 -6.93 -13.63
CA GLY A 602 -2.37 -7.04 -12.24
C GLY A 602 -2.23 -5.65 -11.59
N TYR A 603 -1.82 -5.59 -10.35
CA TYR A 603 -1.66 -4.34 -9.62
C TYR A 603 -0.43 -4.33 -8.70
N GLY A 604 -0.04 -3.14 -8.21
CA GLY A 604 1.17 -2.95 -7.40
C GLY A 604 2.47 -3.07 -8.19
N SER A 605 3.59 -3.08 -7.48
CA SER A 605 4.94 -3.04 -8.05
C SER A 605 5.28 -4.26 -8.90
N VAL A 606 6.13 -4.03 -9.89
CA VAL A 606 6.77 -5.07 -10.69
C VAL A 606 8.27 -5.03 -10.40
N SER A 607 8.88 -6.15 -10.05
CA SER A 607 10.34 -6.27 -9.89
C SER A 607 10.97 -6.90 -11.11
N VAL A 608 12.20 -6.53 -11.37
CA VAL A 608 13.01 -7.06 -12.48
C VAL A 608 14.36 -7.55 -11.97
N ALA A 609 14.77 -8.74 -12.44
CA ALA A 609 16.11 -9.29 -12.23
C ALA A 609 16.60 -9.89 -13.56
N GLY A 610 17.37 -9.13 -14.32
CA GLY A 610 17.85 -9.53 -15.63
C GLY A 610 16.71 -10.04 -16.53
N PRO A 611 16.69 -11.36 -16.86
CA PRO A 611 15.66 -11.93 -17.73
C PRO A 611 14.34 -12.27 -17.03
N LEU A 612 14.17 -11.96 -15.75
CA LEU A 612 13.01 -12.35 -14.94
C LEU A 612 12.24 -11.13 -14.43
N LEU A 613 10.91 -11.17 -14.62
CA LEU A 613 9.94 -10.24 -14.06
C LEU A 613 9.13 -10.93 -12.97
N ALA A 614 8.76 -10.22 -11.92
CA ALA A 614 7.80 -10.67 -10.92
C ALA A 614 6.85 -9.53 -10.53
N GLY A 615 5.58 -9.86 -10.33
CA GLY A 615 4.56 -8.89 -9.94
C GLY A 615 3.26 -9.57 -9.53
N ARG A 616 2.35 -8.81 -8.97
CA ARG A 616 1.03 -9.29 -8.54
C ARG A 616 0.10 -9.42 -9.75
N GLY A 617 -0.54 -10.57 -9.92
CA GLY A 617 -1.62 -10.76 -10.89
C GLY A 617 -2.96 -10.24 -10.33
N SER A 618 -4.02 -10.28 -11.16
CA SER A 618 -5.38 -9.88 -10.76
C SER A 618 -5.96 -10.72 -9.61
N ALA A 619 -5.49 -11.97 -9.46
CA ALA A 619 -5.84 -12.83 -8.33
C ALA A 619 -5.14 -12.47 -7.01
N GLY A 620 -4.30 -11.43 -6.98
CA GLY A 620 -3.52 -11.03 -5.81
C GLY A 620 -2.27 -11.87 -5.55
N THR A 621 -2.05 -12.91 -6.35
CA THR A 621 -0.94 -13.85 -6.22
C THR A 621 0.30 -13.38 -6.96
N ILE A 622 1.49 -13.84 -6.50
CA ILE A 622 2.73 -13.56 -7.22
C ILE A 622 2.76 -14.29 -8.57
N SER A 623 3.11 -13.55 -9.62
CA SER A 623 3.28 -14.05 -10.97
C SER A 623 4.68 -13.71 -11.45
N THR A 624 5.28 -14.57 -12.31
CA THR A 624 6.60 -14.37 -12.90
C THR A 624 6.54 -14.50 -14.41
N ALA A 625 7.38 -13.73 -15.12
CA ALA A 625 7.55 -13.80 -16.57
C ALA A 625 9.01 -13.62 -16.96
N GLY A 626 9.36 -13.99 -18.20
CA GLY A 626 10.65 -13.60 -18.80
C GLY A 626 10.58 -12.18 -19.39
N THR A 627 11.72 -11.49 -19.53
CA THR A 627 11.79 -10.15 -20.14
C THR A 627 11.90 -10.18 -21.66
N GLY A 628 12.22 -11.32 -22.30
CA GLY A 628 12.46 -11.43 -23.73
C GLY A 628 11.27 -11.95 -24.55
N GLY A 629 11.16 -11.54 -25.80
CA GLY A 629 10.12 -11.97 -26.73
C GLY A 629 8.71 -11.53 -26.33
N SER A 630 7.75 -12.45 -26.44
CA SER A 630 6.39 -12.28 -25.90
C SER A 630 6.32 -12.98 -24.54
N PRO A 631 6.52 -12.27 -23.41
CA PRO A 631 6.60 -12.91 -22.11
C PRO A 631 5.29 -13.61 -21.74
N VAL A 632 5.41 -14.85 -21.24
CA VAL A 632 4.29 -15.60 -20.70
C VAL A 632 4.37 -15.52 -19.17
N TRP A 633 3.33 -14.97 -18.55
CA TRP A 633 3.23 -14.88 -17.11
C TRP A 633 2.76 -16.21 -16.50
N ASN A 634 3.54 -16.71 -15.55
CA ASN A 634 3.21 -17.90 -14.76
C ASN A 634 2.74 -17.47 -13.40
N GLU A 635 1.49 -17.76 -13.08
CA GLU A 635 0.87 -17.43 -11.82
C GLU A 635 1.14 -18.51 -10.77
N SER A 636 1.51 -18.09 -9.57
CA SER A 636 1.54 -18.96 -8.40
C SER A 636 0.17 -18.96 -7.71
N ARG A 637 0.07 -19.64 -6.56
CA ARG A 637 -1.13 -19.59 -5.70
C ARG A 637 -0.85 -18.82 -4.39
N MET A 638 0.26 -18.10 -4.32
CA MET A 638 0.72 -17.50 -3.09
C MET A 638 0.37 -16.01 -3.06
N LEU A 639 -0.35 -15.60 -2.02
CA LEU A 639 -0.56 -14.20 -1.65
C LEU A 639 0.66 -13.69 -0.89
N TYR A 640 0.93 -12.38 -1.03
CA TYR A 640 2.07 -11.75 -0.38
C TYR A 640 1.77 -10.29 -0.02
N THR A 641 2.62 -9.68 0.81
CA THR A 641 2.57 -8.27 1.19
C THR A 641 3.74 -7.49 0.62
N GLY A 642 3.58 -6.17 0.46
CA GLY A 642 4.62 -5.30 -0.11
C GLY A 642 4.90 -5.55 -1.58
N ALA A 643 6.10 -5.16 -2.01
CA ALA A 643 6.61 -5.33 -3.36
C ALA A 643 7.51 -6.56 -3.47
N PRO A 644 7.58 -7.24 -4.63
CA PRO A 644 8.61 -8.24 -4.87
C PRO A 644 9.98 -7.58 -5.01
N ALA A 645 11.06 -8.28 -4.67
CA ALA A 645 12.42 -7.88 -5.01
C ALA A 645 13.07 -8.87 -5.98
N GLY A 646 13.97 -8.37 -6.79
CA GLY A 646 14.72 -9.17 -7.73
C GLY A 646 16.20 -8.84 -7.73
N LEU A 647 17.03 -9.85 -7.94
CA LEU A 647 18.47 -9.73 -8.02
C LEU A 647 19.04 -10.69 -9.05
N VAL A 648 19.97 -10.21 -9.89
CA VAL A 648 20.85 -11.07 -10.70
C VAL A 648 22.10 -11.36 -9.87
N GLU A 649 22.33 -12.63 -9.60
CA GLU A 649 23.51 -13.07 -8.86
C GLU A 649 24.76 -12.99 -9.76
N ALA A 650 25.91 -12.67 -9.22
CA ALA A 650 27.17 -12.65 -9.98
C ALA A 650 27.50 -14.02 -10.59
N ALA A 651 27.00 -15.11 -10.00
CA ALA A 651 27.08 -16.46 -10.54
C ALA A 651 26.14 -16.73 -11.73
N GLY A 652 25.27 -15.77 -12.08
CA GLY A 652 24.41 -15.77 -13.24
C GLY A 652 22.93 -16.07 -13.03
N PRO A 653 22.46 -16.81 -11.99
CA PRO A 653 21.03 -17.00 -11.79
C PRO A 653 20.32 -15.72 -11.40
N ALA A 654 19.01 -15.64 -11.71
CA ALA A 654 18.14 -14.56 -11.26
C ALA A 654 17.26 -15.08 -10.11
N SER A 655 17.29 -14.39 -8.99
CA SER A 655 16.46 -14.66 -7.81
C SER A 655 15.39 -13.59 -7.64
N MET A 656 14.17 -14.03 -7.29
CA MET A 656 13.06 -13.18 -6.89
C MET A 656 12.59 -13.56 -5.50
N ALA A 657 12.24 -12.57 -4.70
CA ALA A 657 11.75 -12.75 -3.35
C ALA A 657 10.47 -11.96 -3.09
N VAL A 658 9.63 -12.47 -2.21
CA VAL A 658 8.44 -11.78 -1.65
C VAL A 658 8.33 -12.10 -0.17
N LEU A 659 7.70 -11.22 0.59
CA LEU A 659 7.27 -11.47 1.95
C LEU A 659 5.85 -12.03 1.92
N GLY A 660 5.66 -13.29 2.33
CA GLY A 660 4.35 -13.93 2.39
C GLY A 660 3.43 -13.28 3.42
N LEU A 661 2.13 -13.58 3.36
CA LEU A 661 1.19 -13.15 4.41
C LEU A 661 1.50 -13.80 5.77
N ASP A 662 2.30 -14.85 5.79
CA ASP A 662 2.83 -15.54 6.98
C ASP A 662 4.02 -14.84 7.63
N ALA A 663 4.42 -13.67 7.12
CA ALA A 663 5.60 -12.91 7.52
C ALA A 663 6.94 -13.64 7.28
N ASP A 664 6.96 -14.64 6.40
CA ASP A 664 8.15 -15.36 5.99
C ASP A 664 8.64 -14.95 4.60
N LEU A 665 9.94 -15.13 4.38
CA LEU A 665 10.56 -14.90 3.09
C LEU A 665 10.30 -16.08 2.14
N HIS A 666 9.74 -15.81 0.97
CA HIS A 666 9.55 -16.79 -0.09
C HIS A 666 10.37 -16.41 -1.32
N ILE A 667 11.04 -17.40 -1.91
CA ILE A 667 12.01 -17.19 -2.99
C ILE A 667 11.74 -18.14 -4.15
N THR A 668 12.04 -17.67 -5.35
CA THR A 668 12.23 -18.49 -6.55
C THR A 668 13.51 -18.08 -7.25
N THR A 669 14.24 -19.05 -7.77
CA THR A 669 15.49 -18.82 -8.51
C THR A 669 15.39 -19.47 -9.89
N ARG A 670 15.80 -18.72 -10.93
CA ARG A 670 15.96 -19.28 -12.28
C ARG A 670 17.43 -19.31 -12.64
N PRO A 671 17.92 -20.46 -13.17
CA PRO A 671 19.25 -20.53 -13.75
C PRO A 671 19.41 -19.53 -14.90
N SER A 672 20.62 -19.01 -15.11
CA SER A 672 20.96 -18.26 -16.31
C SER A 672 20.67 -19.11 -17.55
N VAL A 673 19.93 -18.54 -18.50
CA VAL A 673 19.58 -19.26 -19.74
C VAL A 673 20.85 -19.41 -20.58
N THR A 674 21.54 -20.54 -20.45
CA THR A 674 22.40 -21.02 -21.51
C THR A 674 21.50 -21.59 -22.62
N SER A 675 21.52 -20.95 -23.74
CA SER A 675 20.83 -21.19 -24.99
C SER A 675 20.43 -22.65 -25.27
N GLN A 676 19.21 -23.04 -24.94
CA GLN A 676 18.44 -24.06 -25.67
C GLN A 676 17.02 -23.51 -25.86
N PRO A 677 16.64 -23.20 -27.13
CA PRO A 677 15.35 -22.54 -27.42
C PRO A 677 14.10 -23.40 -27.18
N ASP A 678 14.21 -24.71 -27.08
CA ASP A 678 13.08 -25.64 -27.17
C ASP A 678 12.76 -26.46 -25.91
N ALA A 679 13.41 -26.22 -24.80
CA ALA A 679 13.02 -26.88 -23.53
C ALA A 679 11.77 -26.25 -22.93
N PRO A 680 10.76 -27.02 -22.49
CA PRO A 680 9.62 -26.47 -21.76
C PRO A 680 10.13 -25.70 -20.56
N ARG A 681 9.81 -24.39 -20.51
CA ARG A 681 10.26 -23.49 -19.44
C ARG A 681 9.73 -24.02 -18.10
N PRO A 682 10.59 -24.36 -17.12
CA PRO A 682 10.11 -24.82 -15.83
C PRO A 682 9.25 -23.73 -15.17
N ARG A 683 8.12 -24.12 -14.59
CA ARG A 683 7.28 -23.22 -13.79
C ARG A 683 8.12 -22.69 -12.62
N SER A 684 8.04 -21.40 -12.32
CA SER A 684 8.65 -20.84 -11.11
C SER A 684 8.00 -21.47 -9.89
N ILE A 685 8.78 -22.20 -9.11
CA ILE A 685 8.32 -22.79 -7.87
C ILE A 685 8.77 -21.84 -6.77
N TRP A 686 7.81 -21.25 -6.08
CA TRP A 686 8.05 -20.46 -4.88
C TRP A 686 8.12 -21.39 -3.67
N HIS A 687 9.13 -21.20 -2.85
CA HIS A 687 9.29 -21.95 -1.61
C HIS A 687 9.69 -21.02 -0.47
N ARG A 688 9.31 -21.39 0.74
CA ARG A 688 9.73 -20.70 1.95
C ARG A 688 11.26 -20.78 2.03
N ALA A 689 11.91 -19.64 2.32
CA ALA A 689 13.36 -19.55 2.30
C ALA A 689 13.99 -20.36 3.46
N VAL A 690 13.36 -20.28 4.63
CA VAL A 690 13.76 -21.05 5.82
C VAL A 690 12.76 -22.19 6.03
N ARG A 691 13.25 -23.41 6.19
CA ARG A 691 12.42 -24.57 6.58
C ARG A 691 12.44 -24.67 8.11
N HIS A 692 11.29 -24.49 8.72
CA HIS A 692 11.10 -24.68 10.16
C HIS A 692 10.85 -26.15 10.50
#